data_575b6fd7a34ba88593d5927bd8573b0a
#
_entry.id   575b6fd7a34ba88593d5927bd8573b0a
#
_cell.length_a   1.000
_cell.length_b   1.000
_cell.length_c   1.000
_cell.angle_alpha   90.00
_cell.angle_beta   90.00
_cell.angle_gamma   90.00
#
_symmetry.space_group_name_H-M   'P 1'
#
loop_
_entity.id
_entity.type
_entity.pdbx_description
1 polymer ?
#
loop_
_entity_poly.entity_id
_entity_poly.type
_entity_poly.pdbx_seq_one_letter_code
_entity_poly.pdbx_strand_id
1 'polypeptide(L)'
;MSENTQVPGQPPEDKDAYGADSIKMLKGLEAVRKRPGMYIGDTSDGTGLHHMVFEVVDNAIDESLAGHCDDIVVTIHGDNSISVTDNGRGIPTDIHRDDEFARSAAEIVLTELHAGGKFDQNSYKVSGGLHGVGVSCVNALSSWLRLTIRRNGQVHQMEFRKGERVAPLAVTGQTEKRGTEVHFLADTDIFNNVEYHYEILSKRLRELSFLNNGVKIRLIDQRNGKEENFAFSGGVKGFVEYINRGKTVLHPNVFSVSTESNAGGTMVGVEVAMQWNDGYSEQVLAFTNNIPQRDGGTHMTGLRAAMTRILNKYIGDNEMAKKAKVETTGDDMREGLTCVLSVKVPEPKFSSQTKDKLVSSEVRPAVEEAVARTLETWLLENPIDAKALCAKVVEAARAREAARKAREMTRRKSVLEGAGLPGKLADCQEKDPALCELYIVEGDSAGGSAKQGRDRKFQAILPLRGKVLNVEKARFDKLIASEQITTLITALGTSIGPDFNVDKLRYHRIIIMTDADVDGAHIRTLLLTLLYRQMPQLVERGYIYIAQPPLYKIKAGKDERYLKDEVEESSYMLTLSLKDASLVPQAGAEAISGAALTELAKQYVMADGVIARLSRFMDESTLSAIVGGATVELETDELAKASASRLQAALEDPLLPNQVEVTPEYHQGSERYRLIVRRKHHGNVRVTVLDPDFTGGADYGVLARAAATFQGLVGKGAMVARGEGDKRKESMVADFREAMQWLRAEAERNVTKQRYKGLGEMNPSQLWETTMDPKVRRLLRVQIEDAIGADQIFTTLMGDHVEPRRAFIETHALQAANLDV
;
A
#
# COMPACT_ATOMS: atom_id res chain seq x y z
N MET A 1 -63.16 -29.44 -47.30
CA MET A 1 -63.61 -28.41 -46.32
C MET A 1 -63.17 -28.95 -44.96
N SER A 2 -62.03 -28.51 -44.45
CA SER A 2 -61.52 -28.89 -43.15
C SER A 2 -61.38 -27.59 -42.35
N GLU A 3 -62.15 -27.42 -41.36
CA GLU A 3 -62.17 -26.27 -40.47
C GLU A 3 -60.93 -26.27 -39.57
N ASN A 4 -60.27 -25.14 -39.60
CA ASN A 4 -59.10 -24.82 -38.80
C ASN A 4 -59.59 -24.12 -37.52
N THR A 5 -59.61 -24.84 -36.38
CA THR A 5 -59.91 -24.26 -35.08
C THR A 5 -58.64 -23.62 -34.51
N GLN A 6 -58.55 -22.32 -34.56
CA GLN A 6 -57.54 -21.53 -33.84
C GLN A 6 -57.87 -21.54 -32.33
N VAL A 7 -56.88 -21.96 -31.53
CA VAL A 7 -56.82 -21.78 -30.07
C VAL A 7 -56.49 -20.33 -29.78
N PRO A 8 -57.16 -19.61 -28.85
CA PRO A 8 -56.81 -18.21 -28.54
C PRO A 8 -55.43 -18.13 -27.86
N GLY A 9 -54.60 -17.21 -28.36
CA GLY A 9 -53.28 -17.01 -27.89
C GLY A 9 -53.20 -16.51 -26.45
N GLN A 10 -52.23 -17.02 -25.72
CA GLN A 10 -51.76 -16.44 -24.48
C GLN A 10 -51.29 -14.99 -24.71
N PRO A 11 -51.58 -14.06 -23.77
CA PRO A 11 -51.02 -12.71 -23.86
C PRO A 11 -49.50 -12.77 -23.76
N PRO A 12 -48.77 -11.83 -24.40
CA PRO A 12 -47.30 -11.78 -24.31
C PRO A 12 -46.88 -11.58 -22.86
N GLU A 13 -45.99 -12.44 -22.39
CA GLU A 13 -45.37 -12.29 -21.08
C GLU A 13 -44.67 -10.92 -21.01
N ASP A 14 -45.17 -10.07 -20.15
CA ASP A 14 -44.62 -8.77 -19.84
C ASP A 14 -43.29 -8.98 -19.10
N LYS A 15 -42.16 -8.88 -19.79
CA LYS A 15 -40.81 -9.11 -19.25
C LYS A 15 -40.40 -8.11 -18.17
N ASP A 16 -41.21 -7.07 -17.93
CA ASP A 16 -41.01 -6.03 -16.94
C ASP A 16 -41.96 -6.12 -15.72
N ALA A 17 -42.75 -7.16 -15.59
CA ALA A 17 -43.63 -7.34 -14.45
C ALA A 17 -42.85 -7.72 -13.19
N TYR A 18 -42.73 -6.79 -12.22
CA TYR A 18 -42.21 -7.03 -10.88
C TYR A 18 -43.20 -7.89 -10.10
N GLY A 19 -43.04 -9.21 -10.17
CA GLY A 19 -43.88 -10.21 -9.49
C GLY A 19 -43.09 -11.01 -8.47
N ALA A 20 -43.75 -11.94 -7.76
CA ALA A 20 -43.13 -12.81 -6.76
C ALA A 20 -41.92 -13.61 -7.33
N ASP A 21 -41.98 -14.00 -8.60
CA ASP A 21 -40.91 -14.74 -9.28
C ASP A 21 -39.67 -13.90 -9.58
N SER A 22 -39.77 -12.56 -9.52
CA SER A 22 -38.64 -11.64 -9.64
C SER A 22 -37.85 -11.51 -8.32
N ILE A 23 -38.40 -11.98 -7.19
CA ILE A 23 -37.74 -11.96 -5.87
C ILE A 23 -36.91 -13.23 -5.73
N LYS A 24 -35.58 -13.09 -5.94
CA LYS A 24 -34.62 -14.19 -5.74
C LYS A 24 -34.16 -14.24 -4.30
N MET A 25 -34.36 -15.37 -3.62
CA MET A 25 -33.76 -15.67 -2.33
C MET A 25 -32.34 -16.21 -2.53
N LEU A 26 -31.34 -15.44 -2.13
CA LEU A 26 -29.96 -15.88 -2.08
C LEU A 26 -29.72 -16.58 -0.73
N LYS A 27 -29.13 -17.78 -0.75
CA LYS A 27 -28.85 -18.55 0.46
C LYS A 27 -27.37 -18.62 0.74
N GLY A 28 -26.99 -18.53 2.03
CA GLY A 28 -25.63 -18.76 2.49
C GLY A 28 -24.57 -17.91 1.76
N LEU A 29 -23.50 -18.54 1.35
CA LEU A 29 -22.32 -17.90 0.73
C LEU A 29 -22.60 -17.35 -0.69
N GLU A 30 -23.65 -17.76 -1.37
CA GLU A 30 -24.04 -17.18 -2.68
C GLU A 30 -24.37 -15.67 -2.56
N ALA A 31 -24.98 -15.27 -1.43
CA ALA A 31 -25.28 -13.87 -1.15
C ALA A 31 -23.98 -13.02 -1.06
N VAL A 32 -22.95 -13.56 -0.43
CA VAL A 32 -21.63 -12.93 -0.31
C VAL A 32 -20.98 -12.75 -1.67
N ARG A 33 -20.96 -13.80 -2.50
CA ARG A 33 -20.38 -13.75 -3.86
C ARG A 33 -21.09 -12.76 -4.78
N LYS A 34 -22.42 -12.64 -4.66
CA LYS A 34 -23.21 -11.69 -5.47
C LYS A 34 -23.08 -10.24 -5.05
N ARG A 35 -22.85 -9.98 -3.76
CA ARG A 35 -22.73 -8.62 -3.23
C ARG A 35 -21.55 -8.52 -2.25
N PRO A 36 -20.32 -8.78 -2.71
CA PRO A 36 -19.14 -8.81 -1.85
C PRO A 36 -18.89 -7.48 -1.13
N GLY A 37 -19.19 -6.35 -1.78
CA GLY A 37 -19.02 -5.02 -1.22
C GLY A 37 -19.79 -4.76 0.08
N MET A 38 -20.86 -5.52 0.36
CA MET A 38 -21.60 -5.42 1.64
C MET A 38 -20.86 -6.09 2.81
N TYR A 39 -19.96 -7.04 2.54
CA TYR A 39 -19.29 -7.86 3.56
C TYR A 39 -17.83 -7.52 3.74
N ILE A 40 -17.11 -7.23 2.64
CA ILE A 40 -15.67 -7.08 2.64
C ILE A 40 -15.20 -5.67 2.19
N GLY A 41 -16.10 -4.82 1.69
CA GLY A 41 -15.75 -3.53 1.11
C GLY A 41 -15.54 -3.60 -0.41
N ASP A 42 -14.94 -2.55 -1.00
CA ASP A 42 -14.79 -2.44 -2.45
C ASP A 42 -13.86 -3.53 -3.00
N THR A 43 -14.30 -4.22 -4.05
CA THR A 43 -13.54 -5.29 -4.71
C THR A 43 -12.70 -4.81 -5.89
N SER A 44 -12.79 -3.52 -6.25
CA SER A 44 -12.11 -2.96 -7.41
C SER A 44 -10.89 -2.11 -7.06
N ASP A 45 -10.84 -1.53 -5.84
CA ASP A 45 -9.78 -0.63 -5.39
C ASP A 45 -8.71 -1.31 -4.50
N GLY A 46 -8.84 -2.62 -4.27
CA GLY A 46 -7.94 -3.40 -3.41
C GLY A 46 -8.32 -3.41 -1.92
N THR A 47 -9.25 -2.56 -1.46
CA THR A 47 -9.66 -2.50 -0.05
C THR A 47 -10.21 -3.84 0.42
N GLY A 48 -11.18 -4.39 -0.31
CA GLY A 48 -11.79 -5.67 0.01
C GLY A 48 -10.81 -6.84 -0.03
N LEU A 49 -9.84 -6.81 -0.95
CA LEU A 49 -8.80 -7.84 -1.05
C LEU A 49 -7.97 -7.93 0.24
N HIS A 50 -7.46 -6.81 0.74
CA HIS A 50 -6.67 -6.77 1.98
C HIS A 50 -7.53 -7.07 3.22
N HIS A 51 -8.82 -6.72 3.18
CA HIS A 51 -9.75 -7.00 4.27
C HIS A 51 -9.94 -8.51 4.48
N MET A 52 -9.88 -9.33 3.43
CA MET A 52 -9.89 -10.79 3.58
C MET A 52 -8.77 -11.28 4.51
N VAL A 53 -7.58 -10.72 4.38
CA VAL A 53 -6.44 -11.06 5.26
C VAL A 53 -6.71 -10.59 6.68
N PHE A 54 -7.25 -9.39 6.86
CA PHE A 54 -7.53 -8.83 8.18
C PHE A 54 -8.58 -9.65 8.93
N GLU A 55 -9.61 -10.17 8.26
CA GLU A 55 -10.61 -11.03 8.90
C GLU A 55 -10.00 -12.33 9.45
N VAL A 56 -9.01 -12.90 8.75
CA VAL A 56 -8.31 -14.09 9.24
C VAL A 56 -7.35 -13.76 10.38
N VAL A 57 -6.59 -12.67 10.26
CA VAL A 57 -5.67 -12.20 11.29
C VAL A 57 -6.42 -11.80 12.57
N ASP A 58 -7.56 -11.11 12.46
CA ASP A 58 -8.37 -10.70 13.60
C ASP A 58 -8.91 -11.93 14.37
N ASN A 59 -9.12 -13.08 13.72
CA ASN A 59 -9.44 -14.33 14.42
C ASN A 59 -8.27 -14.86 15.26
N ALA A 60 -7.04 -14.77 14.74
CA ALA A 60 -5.85 -15.14 15.51
C ALA A 60 -5.60 -14.18 16.69
N ILE A 61 -5.87 -12.88 16.50
CA ILE A 61 -5.82 -11.88 17.57
C ILE A 61 -6.90 -12.12 18.63
N ASP A 62 -8.11 -12.55 18.24
CA ASP A 62 -9.15 -12.91 19.22
C ASP A 62 -8.72 -14.10 20.09
N GLU A 63 -8.00 -15.09 19.52
CA GLU A 63 -7.36 -16.17 20.32
C GLU A 63 -6.31 -15.63 21.29
N SER A 64 -5.57 -14.59 20.88
CA SER A 64 -4.60 -13.92 21.75
C SER A 64 -5.29 -13.14 22.89
N LEU A 65 -6.35 -12.40 22.60
CA LEU A 65 -7.16 -11.72 23.63
C LEU A 65 -7.76 -12.71 24.64
N ALA A 66 -8.05 -13.93 24.21
CA ALA A 66 -8.48 -15.04 25.06
C ALA A 66 -7.30 -15.71 25.81
N GLY A 67 -6.06 -15.27 25.61
CA GLY A 67 -4.85 -15.78 26.28
C GLY A 67 -4.29 -17.08 25.70
N HIS A 68 -4.65 -17.45 24.47
CA HIS A 68 -4.27 -18.75 23.90
C HIS A 68 -3.31 -18.66 22.71
N CYS A 69 -3.04 -17.46 22.16
CA CYS A 69 -2.16 -17.26 21.01
C CYS A 69 -1.15 -16.14 21.29
N ASP A 70 0.11 -16.35 20.95
CA ASP A 70 1.19 -15.36 21.05
C ASP A 70 2.12 -15.31 19.83
N ASP A 71 1.92 -16.18 18.84
CA ASP A 71 2.69 -16.20 17.59
C ASP A 71 1.78 -16.34 16.38
N ILE A 72 1.89 -15.37 15.46
CA ILE A 72 1.08 -15.28 14.22
C ILE A 72 2.03 -15.10 13.04
N VAL A 73 1.86 -15.86 11.98
CA VAL A 73 2.64 -15.72 10.75
C VAL A 73 1.70 -15.46 9.58
N VAL A 74 1.96 -14.39 8.85
CA VAL A 74 1.25 -14.02 7.62
C VAL A 74 2.22 -14.13 6.46
N THR A 75 1.92 -14.94 5.46
CA THR A 75 2.79 -15.15 4.30
C THR A 75 2.06 -14.82 3.00
N ILE A 76 2.65 -13.92 2.21
CA ILE A 76 2.27 -13.67 0.82
C ILE A 76 3.11 -14.64 -0.03
N HIS A 77 2.48 -15.61 -0.65
CA HIS A 77 3.15 -16.61 -1.48
C HIS A 77 3.46 -16.07 -2.89
N GLY A 78 4.37 -16.76 -3.59
CA GLY A 78 4.78 -16.38 -4.95
C GLY A 78 3.66 -16.38 -5.99
N ASP A 79 2.58 -17.14 -5.75
CA ASP A 79 1.38 -17.21 -6.60
C ASP A 79 0.29 -16.19 -6.21
N ASN A 80 0.60 -15.24 -5.31
CA ASN A 80 -0.34 -14.31 -4.69
C ASN A 80 -1.43 -14.98 -3.83
N SER A 81 -1.25 -16.23 -3.38
CA SER A 81 -2.05 -16.75 -2.28
C SER A 81 -1.54 -16.22 -0.94
N ILE A 82 -2.39 -16.24 0.08
CA ILE A 82 -2.03 -15.82 1.43
C ILE A 82 -2.29 -16.95 2.42
N SER A 83 -1.34 -17.18 3.31
CA SER A 83 -1.55 -18.00 4.49
C SER A 83 -1.40 -17.21 5.77
N VAL A 84 -2.31 -17.45 6.72
CA VAL A 84 -2.26 -16.94 8.09
C VAL A 84 -2.23 -18.14 9.02
N THR A 85 -1.18 -18.24 9.82
CA THR A 85 -0.96 -19.31 10.79
C THR A 85 -0.90 -18.74 12.19
N ASP A 86 -1.64 -19.31 13.13
CA ASP A 86 -1.58 -18.99 14.55
C ASP A 86 -1.19 -20.22 15.40
N ASN A 87 -0.78 -19.98 16.65
CA ASN A 87 -0.52 -21.04 17.63
C ASN A 87 -1.61 -21.12 18.72
N GLY A 88 -2.84 -20.70 18.40
CA GLY A 88 -4.01 -20.72 19.28
C GLY A 88 -4.51 -22.14 19.60
N ARG A 89 -5.74 -22.24 20.10
CA ARG A 89 -6.36 -23.54 20.46
C ARG A 89 -6.69 -24.41 19.23
N GLY A 90 -6.75 -23.83 18.06
CA GLY A 90 -7.29 -24.45 16.85
C GLY A 90 -8.83 -24.50 16.85
N ILE A 91 -9.45 -24.30 15.70
CA ILE A 91 -10.91 -24.37 15.54
C ILE A 91 -11.39 -25.76 15.98
N PRO A 92 -12.53 -25.87 16.71
CA PRO A 92 -13.09 -27.15 17.11
C PRO A 92 -13.35 -28.06 15.90
N THR A 93 -12.94 -29.32 16.00
CA THR A 93 -13.04 -30.33 14.92
C THR A 93 -14.15 -31.32 15.11
N ASP A 94 -14.82 -31.29 16.27
CA ASP A 94 -15.91 -32.18 16.63
C ASP A 94 -17.14 -31.87 15.77
N ILE A 95 -17.99 -32.88 15.58
CA ILE A 95 -19.30 -32.74 14.93
C ILE A 95 -20.21 -31.88 15.80
N HIS A 96 -20.82 -30.86 15.21
CA HIS A 96 -21.75 -29.99 15.92
C HIS A 96 -23.05 -30.72 16.26
N ARG A 97 -23.45 -30.69 17.52
CA ARG A 97 -24.57 -31.50 18.04
C ARG A 97 -25.91 -31.16 17.43
N ASP A 98 -26.12 -29.89 17.08
CA ASP A 98 -27.37 -29.35 16.57
C ASP A 98 -27.39 -29.26 15.04
N ASP A 99 -26.38 -29.77 14.33
CA ASP A 99 -26.32 -29.73 12.88
C ASP A 99 -27.01 -30.95 12.26
N GLU A 100 -28.04 -30.72 11.44
CA GLU A 100 -28.83 -31.78 10.78
C GLU A 100 -27.98 -32.59 9.78
N PHE A 101 -26.89 -32.04 9.29
CA PHE A 101 -25.98 -32.67 8.29
C PHE A 101 -24.75 -33.32 8.92
N ALA A 102 -24.66 -33.35 10.25
CA ALA A 102 -23.52 -33.89 11.00
C ALA A 102 -22.13 -33.32 10.55
N ARG A 103 -22.09 -32.04 10.25
CA ARG A 103 -20.85 -31.33 9.87
C ARG A 103 -19.99 -31.02 11.10
N SER A 104 -18.69 -30.91 10.89
CA SER A 104 -17.79 -30.46 11.94
C SER A 104 -18.01 -28.96 12.26
N ALA A 105 -17.72 -28.54 13.48
CA ALA A 105 -17.78 -27.13 13.85
C ALA A 105 -16.89 -26.26 12.93
N ALA A 106 -15.74 -26.76 12.52
CA ALA A 106 -14.84 -26.11 11.57
C ALA A 106 -15.52 -25.87 10.20
N GLU A 107 -16.23 -26.86 9.68
CA GLU A 107 -16.97 -26.71 8.43
C GLU A 107 -18.06 -25.65 8.55
N ILE A 108 -18.86 -25.69 9.62
CA ILE A 108 -19.95 -24.73 9.87
C ILE A 108 -19.43 -23.29 9.92
N VAL A 109 -18.33 -23.04 10.64
CA VAL A 109 -17.73 -21.70 10.75
C VAL A 109 -17.26 -21.16 9.38
N LEU A 110 -16.87 -22.03 8.45
CA LEU A 110 -16.42 -21.61 7.12
C LEU A 110 -17.53 -21.54 6.08
N THR A 111 -18.68 -22.21 6.30
CA THR A 111 -19.75 -22.31 5.29
C THR A 111 -21.04 -21.61 5.65
N GLU A 112 -21.27 -21.33 6.94
CA GLU A 112 -22.48 -20.66 7.42
C GLU A 112 -22.17 -19.22 7.84
N LEU A 113 -23.09 -18.32 7.48
CA LEU A 113 -23.08 -16.95 7.99
C LEU A 113 -23.66 -16.92 9.40
N HIS A 114 -23.14 -16.03 10.25
CA HIS A 114 -23.56 -15.88 11.64
C HIS A 114 -23.33 -17.13 12.50
N ALA A 115 -22.30 -17.93 12.17
CA ALA A 115 -21.85 -19.06 12.95
C ALA A 115 -20.50 -18.77 13.59
N GLY A 116 -20.32 -19.16 14.85
CA GLY A 116 -19.02 -19.02 15.55
C GLY A 116 -19.13 -18.98 17.07
N GLY A 117 -18.05 -19.34 17.74
CA GLY A 117 -17.95 -19.37 19.21
C GLY A 117 -17.94 -17.99 19.89
N LYS A 118 -17.91 -16.91 19.12
CA LYS A 118 -17.87 -15.53 19.61
C LYS A 118 -19.24 -15.00 20.07
N PHE A 119 -20.31 -15.72 19.83
CA PHE A 119 -21.63 -15.46 20.39
C PHE A 119 -21.75 -15.92 21.85
N ASP A 120 -20.81 -16.73 22.35
CA ASP A 120 -20.74 -17.14 23.76
C ASP A 120 -19.75 -16.25 24.51
N GLN A 121 -20.28 -15.39 25.39
CA GLN A 121 -19.50 -14.48 26.24
C GLN A 121 -18.54 -15.20 27.23
N ASN A 122 -18.76 -16.49 27.48
CA ASN A 122 -17.84 -17.27 28.32
C ASN A 122 -16.54 -17.61 27.57
N SER A 123 -16.60 -17.73 26.25
CA SER A 123 -15.46 -18.08 25.41
C SER A 123 -14.63 -16.88 24.98
N TYR A 124 -15.28 -15.72 24.76
CA TYR A 124 -14.63 -14.46 24.35
C TYR A 124 -15.32 -13.27 25.00
N LYS A 125 -14.68 -12.64 26.01
CA LYS A 125 -15.22 -11.45 26.69
C LYS A 125 -15.17 -10.19 25.83
N VAL A 126 -14.15 -10.06 24.99
CA VAL A 126 -13.94 -8.97 24.03
C VAL A 126 -13.44 -9.57 22.74
N SER A 127 -14.04 -9.24 21.62
CA SER A 127 -13.60 -9.69 20.31
C SER A 127 -13.78 -8.61 19.25
N GLY A 128 -12.95 -8.62 18.22
CA GLY A 128 -13.09 -7.78 17.03
C GLY A 128 -14.13 -8.32 16.03
N GLY A 129 -14.26 -9.65 15.97
CA GLY A 129 -15.18 -10.36 15.08
C GLY A 129 -16.55 -10.57 15.69
N LEU A 130 -17.44 -9.56 15.60
CA LEU A 130 -18.75 -9.56 16.27
C LEU A 130 -19.87 -10.28 15.51
N HIS A 131 -19.74 -10.46 14.19
CA HIS A 131 -20.86 -10.87 13.34
C HIS A 131 -20.85 -12.34 12.92
N GLY A 132 -19.77 -13.08 13.18
CA GLY A 132 -19.61 -14.50 12.79
C GLY A 132 -19.66 -14.72 11.27
N VAL A 133 -19.17 -13.74 10.49
CA VAL A 133 -19.19 -13.80 9.01
C VAL A 133 -17.82 -13.69 8.35
N GLY A 134 -16.77 -13.29 9.08
CA GLY A 134 -15.48 -12.93 8.48
C GLY A 134 -14.85 -14.07 7.68
N VAL A 135 -14.54 -15.19 8.33
CA VAL A 135 -13.86 -16.30 7.65
C VAL A 135 -14.74 -16.99 6.61
N SER A 136 -16.05 -17.04 6.79
CA SER A 136 -16.98 -17.57 5.79
C SER A 136 -17.05 -16.68 4.55
N CYS A 137 -16.93 -15.34 4.71
CA CYS A 137 -16.76 -14.42 3.59
C CYS A 137 -15.44 -14.65 2.85
N VAL A 138 -14.33 -14.84 3.57
CA VAL A 138 -13.03 -15.17 2.95
C VAL A 138 -13.14 -16.44 2.12
N ASN A 139 -13.78 -17.49 2.65
CA ASN A 139 -14.03 -18.73 1.93
C ASN A 139 -14.87 -18.52 0.66
N ALA A 140 -15.99 -17.79 0.78
CA ALA A 140 -16.87 -17.48 -0.35
C ALA A 140 -16.17 -16.73 -1.49
N LEU A 141 -15.23 -15.83 -1.15
CA LEU A 141 -14.55 -14.93 -2.09
C LEU A 141 -13.19 -15.46 -2.57
N SER A 142 -12.85 -16.71 -2.22
CA SER A 142 -11.62 -17.38 -2.64
C SER A 142 -11.89 -18.35 -3.80
N SER A 143 -10.96 -18.43 -4.76
CA SER A 143 -10.95 -19.48 -5.78
C SER A 143 -10.77 -20.85 -5.13
N TRP A 144 -9.89 -20.90 -4.14
CA TRP A 144 -9.73 -22.04 -3.24
C TRP A 144 -9.28 -21.55 -1.85
N LEU A 145 -9.67 -22.31 -0.83
CA LEU A 145 -9.21 -22.12 0.54
C LEU A 145 -8.87 -23.48 1.14
N ARG A 146 -7.71 -23.55 1.79
CA ARG A 146 -7.25 -24.75 2.52
C ARG A 146 -7.15 -24.39 4.00
N LEU A 147 -7.87 -25.15 4.82
CA LEU A 147 -7.86 -25.07 6.27
C LEU A 147 -7.01 -26.18 6.85
N THR A 148 -6.04 -25.85 7.70
CA THR A 148 -5.27 -26.82 8.49
C THR A 148 -5.44 -26.51 9.97
N ILE A 149 -5.94 -27.47 10.75
CA ILE A 149 -6.16 -27.34 12.19
C ILE A 149 -5.26 -28.32 12.93
N ARG A 150 -4.48 -27.81 13.88
CA ARG A 150 -3.62 -28.60 14.76
C ARG A 150 -4.22 -28.58 16.16
N ARG A 151 -4.92 -29.67 16.52
CA ARG A 151 -5.66 -29.78 17.77
C ARG A 151 -5.67 -31.21 18.27
N ASN A 152 -5.64 -31.39 19.59
CA ASN A 152 -5.70 -32.71 20.27
C ASN A 152 -4.66 -33.73 19.75
N GLY A 153 -3.44 -33.26 19.42
CA GLY A 153 -2.37 -34.11 18.91
C GLY A 153 -2.50 -34.54 17.45
N GLN A 154 -3.49 -34.04 16.74
CA GLN A 154 -3.78 -34.37 15.34
C GLN A 154 -3.74 -33.15 14.42
N VAL A 155 -3.41 -33.40 13.15
CA VAL A 155 -3.53 -32.45 12.05
C VAL A 155 -4.78 -32.78 11.26
N HIS A 156 -5.70 -31.84 11.19
CA HIS A 156 -6.92 -31.94 10.39
C HIS A 156 -6.82 -30.99 9.21
N GLN A 157 -7.26 -31.43 8.03
CA GLN A 157 -7.27 -30.62 6.82
C GLN A 157 -8.61 -30.66 6.11
N MET A 158 -8.96 -29.55 5.50
CA MET A 158 -10.15 -29.39 4.67
C MET A 158 -9.88 -28.39 3.55
N GLU A 159 -10.41 -28.66 2.36
CA GLU A 159 -10.29 -27.76 1.20
C GLU A 159 -11.66 -27.32 0.72
N PHE A 160 -11.73 -26.06 0.31
CA PHE A 160 -12.92 -25.43 -0.26
C PHE A 160 -12.60 -24.82 -1.62
N ARG A 161 -13.60 -24.75 -2.49
CA ARG A 161 -13.53 -24.06 -3.78
C ARG A 161 -14.74 -23.16 -3.94
N LYS A 162 -14.49 -21.86 -4.06
CA LYS A 162 -15.55 -20.83 -4.17
C LYS A 162 -16.59 -20.94 -3.08
N GLY A 163 -16.18 -21.26 -1.86
CA GLY A 163 -17.05 -21.42 -0.69
C GLY A 163 -17.60 -22.83 -0.47
N GLU A 164 -17.53 -23.71 -1.45
CA GLU A 164 -18.05 -25.06 -1.36
C GLU A 164 -16.95 -26.06 -0.91
N ARG A 165 -17.28 -26.99 -0.01
CA ARG A 165 -16.33 -28.00 0.44
C ARG A 165 -16.01 -29.00 -0.68
N VAL A 166 -14.74 -29.34 -0.80
CA VAL A 166 -14.27 -30.40 -1.72
C VAL A 166 -14.45 -31.79 -1.09
N ALA A 167 -14.11 -31.90 0.20
CA ALA A 167 -14.23 -33.13 0.98
C ALA A 167 -14.47 -32.80 2.47
N PRO A 168 -15.01 -33.72 3.27
CA PRO A 168 -15.13 -33.55 4.72
C PRO A 168 -13.78 -33.34 5.39
N LEU A 169 -13.80 -32.76 6.62
CA LEU A 169 -12.60 -32.62 7.44
C LEU A 169 -11.94 -33.99 7.70
N ALA A 170 -10.66 -34.11 7.34
CA ALA A 170 -9.90 -35.35 7.45
C ALA A 170 -8.69 -35.18 8.35
N VAL A 171 -8.35 -36.23 9.13
CA VAL A 171 -7.11 -36.33 9.86
C VAL A 171 -5.99 -36.71 8.89
N THR A 172 -4.99 -35.86 8.74
CA THR A 172 -3.88 -36.05 7.79
C THR A 172 -2.55 -36.38 8.47
N GLY A 173 -2.45 -36.18 9.79
CA GLY A 173 -1.22 -36.46 10.52
C GLY A 173 -1.35 -36.32 12.03
N GLN A 174 -0.22 -36.50 12.72
CA GLN A 174 -0.07 -36.20 14.16
C GLN A 174 0.89 -35.02 14.36
N THR A 175 0.71 -34.26 15.43
CA THR A 175 1.54 -33.07 15.74
C THR A 175 1.49 -32.75 17.24
N GLU A 176 2.61 -32.27 17.76
CA GLU A 176 2.67 -31.65 19.10
C GLU A 176 2.28 -30.16 19.08
N LYS A 177 2.25 -29.55 17.88
CA LYS A 177 1.85 -28.14 17.70
C LYS A 177 0.34 -28.01 17.79
N ARG A 178 -0.10 -26.81 18.13
CA ARG A 178 -1.51 -26.40 18.11
C ARG A 178 -1.69 -25.15 17.24
N GLY A 179 -2.91 -24.86 16.84
CA GLY A 179 -3.25 -23.65 16.12
C GLY A 179 -4.03 -23.89 14.84
N THR A 180 -4.33 -22.81 14.14
CA THR A 180 -5.04 -22.83 12.87
C THR A 180 -4.18 -22.21 11.77
N GLU A 181 -4.29 -22.75 10.56
CA GLU A 181 -3.73 -22.16 9.36
C GLU A 181 -4.83 -22.06 8.31
N VAL A 182 -5.04 -20.85 7.82
CA VAL A 182 -5.96 -20.56 6.72
C VAL A 182 -5.14 -20.09 5.54
N HIS A 183 -5.13 -20.87 4.47
CA HIS A 183 -4.41 -20.57 3.23
C HIS A 183 -5.40 -20.44 2.09
N PHE A 184 -5.43 -19.28 1.42
CA PHE A 184 -6.42 -18.99 0.40
C PHE A 184 -5.87 -18.20 -0.78
N LEU A 185 -6.53 -18.30 -1.93
CA LEU A 185 -6.30 -17.53 -3.12
C LEU A 185 -7.58 -16.77 -3.48
N ALA A 186 -7.50 -15.46 -3.56
CA ALA A 186 -8.63 -14.61 -3.92
C ALA A 186 -9.18 -14.94 -5.32
N ASP A 187 -10.50 -14.85 -5.49
CA ASP A 187 -11.16 -15.20 -6.75
C ASP A 187 -11.12 -14.04 -7.76
N THR A 188 -10.48 -14.26 -8.90
CA THR A 188 -10.37 -13.29 -10.01
C THR A 188 -11.71 -12.99 -10.69
N ASP A 189 -12.73 -13.81 -10.49
CA ASP A 189 -14.09 -13.51 -10.95
C ASP A 189 -14.75 -12.39 -10.12
N ILE A 190 -14.20 -12.08 -8.94
CA ILE A 190 -14.75 -11.10 -7.98
C ILE A 190 -13.84 -9.88 -7.87
N PHE A 191 -12.53 -10.11 -7.75
CA PHE A 191 -11.54 -9.05 -7.60
C PHE A 191 -10.90 -8.72 -8.94
N ASN A 192 -10.96 -7.45 -9.34
CA ASN A 192 -10.32 -6.97 -10.58
C ASN A 192 -8.79 -7.02 -10.51
N ASN A 193 -8.25 -6.91 -9.31
CA ASN A 193 -6.82 -7.04 -9.01
C ASN A 193 -6.67 -7.89 -7.75
N VAL A 194 -5.83 -8.92 -7.82
CA VAL A 194 -5.53 -9.85 -6.72
C VAL A 194 -4.12 -9.66 -6.16
N GLU A 195 -3.46 -8.55 -6.47
CA GLU A 195 -2.14 -8.24 -5.97
C GLU A 195 -2.20 -7.64 -4.56
N TYR A 196 -1.58 -8.31 -3.60
CA TYR A 196 -1.47 -7.82 -2.23
C TYR A 196 -0.33 -6.80 -2.09
N HIS A 197 -0.63 -5.67 -1.44
CA HIS A 197 0.34 -4.63 -1.12
C HIS A 197 0.93 -4.88 0.27
N TYR A 198 2.22 -5.15 0.32
CA TYR A 198 2.96 -5.43 1.57
C TYR A 198 2.74 -4.34 2.64
N GLU A 199 2.80 -3.07 2.25
CA GLU A 199 2.73 -1.93 3.17
C GLU A 199 1.36 -1.82 3.86
N ILE A 200 0.26 -2.19 3.17
CA ILE A 200 -1.08 -2.21 3.76
C ILE A 200 -1.17 -3.27 4.86
N LEU A 201 -0.61 -4.47 4.60
CA LEU A 201 -0.56 -5.55 5.60
C LEU A 201 0.37 -5.18 6.75
N SER A 202 1.59 -4.72 6.46
CA SER A 202 2.60 -4.31 7.46
C SER A 202 2.04 -3.28 8.44
N LYS A 203 1.34 -2.25 7.93
CA LYS A 203 0.66 -1.25 8.76
C LYS A 203 -0.29 -1.89 9.77
N ARG A 204 -1.22 -2.72 9.29
CA ARG A 204 -2.24 -3.34 10.13
C ARG A 204 -1.63 -4.27 11.18
N LEU A 205 -0.64 -5.08 10.77
CA LEU A 205 0.02 -6.02 11.68
C LEU A 205 0.84 -5.29 12.76
N ARG A 206 1.45 -4.16 12.41
CA ARG A 206 2.14 -3.28 13.36
C ARG A 206 1.17 -2.71 14.40
N GLU A 207 0.03 -2.17 13.97
CA GLU A 207 -1.02 -1.67 14.87
C GLU A 207 -1.47 -2.77 15.83
N LEU A 208 -1.77 -3.96 15.33
CA LEU A 208 -2.23 -5.10 16.13
C LEU A 208 -1.17 -5.55 17.15
N SER A 209 0.10 -5.55 16.77
CA SER A 209 1.20 -5.91 17.69
C SER A 209 1.35 -4.92 18.85
N PHE A 210 1.17 -3.62 18.62
CA PHE A 210 1.15 -2.63 19.70
C PHE A 210 -0.09 -2.72 20.60
N LEU A 211 -1.26 -2.96 20.00
CA LEU A 211 -2.53 -3.03 20.72
C LEU A 211 -2.67 -4.32 21.56
N ASN A 212 -1.90 -5.35 21.22
CA ASN A 212 -1.94 -6.65 21.88
C ASN A 212 -0.55 -7.01 22.38
N ASN A 213 -0.20 -6.47 23.54
CA ASN A 213 1.12 -6.64 24.17
C ASN A 213 1.46 -8.12 24.38
N GLY A 214 2.62 -8.54 23.89
CA GLY A 214 3.12 -9.93 24.00
C GLY A 214 2.87 -10.80 22.77
N VAL A 215 2.10 -10.34 21.80
CA VAL A 215 1.91 -11.04 20.51
C VAL A 215 3.07 -10.75 19.57
N LYS A 216 3.61 -11.80 18.97
CA LYS A 216 4.59 -11.73 17.88
C LYS A 216 3.89 -11.98 16.57
N ILE A 217 4.02 -11.06 15.61
CA ILE A 217 3.44 -11.19 14.28
C ILE A 217 4.56 -11.10 13.26
N ARG A 218 4.68 -12.08 12.36
CA ARG A 218 5.62 -12.04 11.24
C ARG A 218 4.89 -11.87 9.94
N LEU A 219 5.37 -10.98 9.10
CA LEU A 219 4.91 -10.82 7.72
C LEU A 219 6.04 -11.21 6.77
N ILE A 220 5.78 -12.19 5.91
CA ILE A 220 6.72 -12.70 4.94
C ILE A 220 6.15 -12.51 3.54
N ASP A 221 6.89 -11.86 2.65
CA ASP A 221 6.55 -11.72 1.24
C ASP A 221 7.52 -12.56 0.39
N GLN A 222 7.09 -13.75 0.00
CA GLN A 222 7.90 -14.66 -0.80
C GLN A 222 8.10 -14.18 -2.26
N ARG A 223 7.36 -13.18 -2.71
CA ARG A 223 7.51 -12.63 -4.07
C ARG A 223 8.82 -11.86 -4.23
N ASN A 224 9.31 -11.27 -3.13
CA ASN A 224 10.50 -10.41 -3.13
C ASN A 224 11.46 -10.67 -1.95
N GLY A 225 11.16 -11.67 -1.10
CA GLY A 225 11.96 -12.03 0.06
C GLY A 225 11.91 -11.03 1.22
N LYS A 226 10.94 -10.11 1.23
CA LYS A 226 10.79 -9.13 2.31
C LYS A 226 10.15 -9.79 3.52
N GLU A 227 10.77 -9.61 4.70
CA GLU A 227 10.27 -10.09 5.97
C GLU A 227 10.33 -8.99 7.03
N GLU A 228 9.30 -8.90 7.85
CA GLU A 228 9.23 -7.98 8.99
C GLU A 228 8.63 -8.70 10.21
N ASN A 229 9.24 -8.46 11.37
CA ASN A 229 8.80 -9.06 12.63
C ASN A 229 8.26 -7.95 13.54
N PHE A 230 6.98 -8.03 13.86
CA PHE A 230 6.28 -7.11 14.76
C PHE A 230 6.17 -7.76 16.14
N ALA A 231 7.09 -7.42 17.03
CA ALA A 231 7.11 -7.87 18.41
C ALA A 231 7.36 -6.66 19.33
N PHE A 232 6.35 -5.78 19.41
CA PHE A 232 6.46 -4.54 20.16
C PHE A 232 6.00 -4.73 21.61
N SER A 233 6.70 -4.05 22.50
CA SER A 233 6.37 -4.00 23.93
C SER A 233 5.90 -2.60 24.34
N GLY A 234 5.23 -2.50 25.48
CA GLY A 234 4.79 -1.22 26.04
C GLY A 234 3.38 -0.78 25.62
N GLY A 235 2.65 -1.58 24.84
CA GLY A 235 1.25 -1.32 24.50
C GLY A 235 1.05 0.03 23.80
N VAL A 236 -0.04 0.74 24.09
CA VAL A 236 -0.36 2.07 23.51
C VAL A 236 0.71 3.12 23.83
N LYS A 237 1.43 3.01 24.95
CA LYS A 237 2.55 3.88 25.30
C LYS A 237 3.71 3.69 24.33
N GLY A 238 4.15 2.44 24.13
CA GLY A 238 5.20 2.09 23.15
C GLY A 238 4.81 2.49 21.73
N PHE A 239 3.52 2.47 21.43
CA PHE A 239 3.01 2.90 20.13
C PHE A 239 3.18 4.42 19.93
N VAL A 240 2.85 5.25 20.93
CA VAL A 240 3.10 6.71 20.88
C VAL A 240 4.60 7.01 20.76
N GLU A 241 5.45 6.29 21.51
CA GLU A 241 6.91 6.42 21.40
C GLU A 241 7.41 6.06 19.98
N TYR A 242 6.84 5.01 19.38
CA TYR A 242 7.15 4.62 17.99
C TYR A 242 6.74 5.69 16.98
N ILE A 243 5.54 6.27 17.08
CA ILE A 243 5.05 7.32 16.18
C ILE A 243 5.90 8.59 16.30
N ASN A 244 6.42 8.88 17.49
CA ASN A 244 7.26 10.04 17.73
C ASN A 244 8.75 9.82 17.43
N ARG A 245 9.14 8.65 16.92
CA ARG A 245 10.52 8.45 16.46
C ARG A 245 10.87 9.46 15.37
N GLY A 246 11.97 10.17 15.56
CA GLY A 246 12.41 11.21 14.65
C GLY A 246 11.72 12.57 14.80
N LYS A 247 10.80 12.72 15.77
CA LYS A 247 10.21 14.01 16.16
C LYS A 247 10.86 14.53 17.44
N THR A 248 10.90 15.85 17.57
CA THR A 248 11.37 16.47 18.84
C THR A 248 10.23 16.52 19.81
N VAL A 249 10.24 15.64 20.82
CA VAL A 249 9.22 15.63 21.88
C VAL A 249 9.45 16.77 22.86
N LEU A 250 8.37 17.38 23.35
CA LEU A 250 8.43 18.50 24.31
C LEU A 250 8.70 18.03 25.74
N HIS A 251 8.43 16.78 26.04
CA HIS A 251 8.60 16.17 27.34
C HIS A 251 8.93 14.68 27.22
N PRO A 252 9.82 14.15 28.06
CA PRO A 252 10.26 12.76 27.99
C PRO A 252 9.20 11.77 28.48
N ASN A 253 8.36 12.15 29.44
CA ASN A 253 7.38 11.26 30.08
C ASN A 253 6.11 11.20 29.24
N VAL A 254 5.82 10.06 28.63
CA VAL A 254 4.55 9.83 27.94
C VAL A 254 3.43 9.72 28.96
N PHE A 255 2.38 10.53 28.83
CA PHE A 255 1.15 10.31 29.57
C PHE A 255 0.53 8.98 29.14
N SER A 256 0.12 8.16 30.10
CA SER A 256 -0.59 6.93 29.80
C SER A 256 -1.57 6.55 30.91
N VAL A 257 -2.69 5.98 30.50
CA VAL A 257 -3.69 5.38 31.37
C VAL A 257 -4.14 4.05 30.80
N SER A 258 -4.26 3.05 31.68
CA SER A 258 -4.89 1.75 31.38
C SER A 258 -5.78 1.43 32.58
N THR A 259 -7.09 1.38 32.34
CA THR A 259 -8.08 1.17 33.41
C THR A 259 -9.36 0.56 32.85
N GLU A 260 -10.12 -0.07 33.74
CA GLU A 260 -11.48 -0.50 33.43
C GLU A 260 -12.46 0.43 34.15
N SER A 261 -13.50 0.88 33.47
CA SER A 261 -14.56 1.73 33.98
C SER A 261 -15.91 1.06 33.80
N ASN A 262 -16.73 1.06 34.85
CA ASN A 262 -18.12 0.59 34.73
C ASN A 262 -19.01 1.77 34.37
N ALA A 263 -19.47 1.80 33.13
CA ALA A 263 -20.35 2.85 32.62
C ALA A 263 -21.73 2.26 32.31
N GLY A 264 -22.70 2.54 33.18
CA GLY A 264 -24.08 2.10 32.99
C GLY A 264 -24.29 0.58 33.02
N GLY A 265 -23.46 -0.16 33.74
CA GLY A 265 -23.50 -1.63 33.83
C GLY A 265 -22.59 -2.35 32.82
N THR A 266 -21.99 -1.63 31.90
CA THR A 266 -21.04 -2.18 30.92
C THR A 266 -19.61 -1.88 31.36
N MET A 267 -18.78 -2.91 31.44
CA MET A 267 -17.33 -2.74 31.70
C MET A 267 -16.65 -2.30 30.39
N VAL A 268 -16.04 -1.13 30.42
CA VAL A 268 -15.27 -0.55 29.31
C VAL A 268 -13.80 -0.47 29.70
N GLY A 269 -12.96 -1.20 29.00
CA GLY A 269 -11.51 -1.04 29.09
C GLY A 269 -11.08 0.23 28.35
N VAL A 270 -10.26 1.06 28.98
CA VAL A 270 -9.75 2.32 28.40
C VAL A 270 -8.24 2.34 28.51
N GLU A 271 -7.57 2.38 27.36
CA GLU A 271 -6.12 2.54 27.25
C GLU A 271 -5.85 3.78 26.39
N VAL A 272 -5.13 4.74 26.97
CA VAL A 272 -4.75 5.99 26.25
C VAL A 272 -3.31 6.30 26.52
N ALA A 273 -2.59 6.71 25.49
CA ALA A 273 -1.27 7.32 25.64
C ALA A 273 -1.21 8.61 24.82
N MET A 274 -0.54 9.63 25.37
CA MET A 274 -0.41 10.94 24.74
C MET A 274 0.99 11.51 24.97
N GLN A 275 1.54 12.15 23.96
CA GLN A 275 2.77 12.92 24.05
C GLN A 275 2.75 14.06 23.04
N TRP A 276 3.31 15.22 23.42
CA TRP A 276 3.38 16.38 22.52
C TRP A 276 4.80 16.53 21.96
N ASN A 277 4.86 16.92 20.71
CA ASN A 277 6.08 17.23 19.98
C ASN A 277 6.07 18.69 19.48
N ASP A 278 7.15 19.14 18.88
CA ASP A 278 7.33 20.50 18.38
C ASP A 278 6.59 20.77 17.06
N GLY A 279 5.91 19.77 16.48
CA GLY A 279 5.11 19.90 15.27
C GLY A 279 3.83 20.72 15.46
N TYR A 280 3.08 20.90 14.38
CA TYR A 280 1.84 21.68 14.35
C TYR A 280 0.60 20.84 14.07
N SER A 281 0.75 19.58 13.66
CA SER A 281 -0.35 18.68 13.33
C SER A 281 -0.74 17.79 14.51
N GLU A 282 -2.05 17.52 14.64
CA GLU A 282 -2.60 16.48 15.52
C GLU A 282 -2.49 15.12 14.83
N GLN A 283 -2.03 14.09 15.56
CA GLN A 283 -2.04 12.70 15.12
C GLN A 283 -2.70 11.84 16.19
N VAL A 284 -3.95 11.44 15.96
CA VAL A 284 -4.71 10.60 16.90
C VAL A 284 -5.15 9.33 16.19
N LEU A 285 -4.75 8.19 16.77
CA LEU A 285 -5.20 6.87 16.35
C LEU A 285 -6.20 6.34 17.36
N ALA A 286 -7.40 6.04 16.91
CA ALA A 286 -8.48 5.58 17.78
C ALA A 286 -8.92 4.16 17.38
N PHE A 287 -9.08 3.29 18.39
CA PHE A 287 -9.41 1.89 18.20
C PHE A 287 -10.52 1.45 19.14
N THR A 288 -11.40 0.58 18.67
CA THR A 288 -12.38 -0.16 19.48
C THR A 288 -12.22 -1.65 19.20
N ASN A 289 -11.92 -2.46 20.23
CA ASN A 289 -11.63 -3.88 20.09
C ASN A 289 -10.61 -4.14 18.95
N ASN A 290 -9.52 -3.39 18.95
CA ASN A 290 -8.47 -3.37 17.94
C ASN A 290 -8.86 -2.84 16.55
N ILE A 291 -10.13 -2.53 16.28
CA ILE A 291 -10.61 -2.02 14.98
C ILE A 291 -10.38 -0.50 14.92
N PRO A 292 -9.70 0.04 13.89
CA PRO A 292 -9.48 1.48 13.75
C PRO A 292 -10.77 2.21 13.38
N GLN A 293 -11.06 3.35 14.05
CA GLN A 293 -12.16 4.23 13.76
C GLN A 293 -11.68 5.49 13.03
N ARG A 294 -11.75 5.49 11.71
CA ARG A 294 -11.33 6.63 10.87
C ARG A 294 -12.18 7.88 11.10
N ASP A 295 -13.48 7.69 11.30
CA ASP A 295 -14.45 8.77 11.52
C ASP A 295 -14.63 9.11 13.01
N GLY A 296 -13.74 8.60 13.87
CA GLY A 296 -13.79 8.82 15.32
C GLY A 296 -14.99 8.15 15.99
N GLY A 297 -15.62 8.86 16.94
CA GLY A 297 -16.77 8.34 17.67
C GLY A 297 -16.87 8.87 19.09
N THR A 298 -17.69 8.20 19.91
CA THR A 298 -17.97 8.59 21.31
C THR A 298 -16.73 8.59 22.20
N HIS A 299 -15.80 7.65 21.99
CA HIS A 299 -14.51 7.60 22.70
C HIS A 299 -13.64 8.84 22.41
N MET A 300 -13.55 9.29 21.14
CA MET A 300 -12.85 10.51 20.76
C MET A 300 -13.49 11.76 21.37
N THR A 301 -14.81 11.79 21.42
CA THR A 301 -15.55 12.90 22.05
C THR A 301 -15.22 12.97 23.55
N GLY A 302 -15.17 11.84 24.24
CA GLY A 302 -14.78 11.76 25.67
C GLY A 302 -13.34 12.23 25.91
N LEU A 303 -12.38 11.76 25.09
CA LEU A 303 -10.99 12.18 25.15
C LEU A 303 -10.83 13.70 25.00
N ARG A 304 -11.41 14.27 23.93
CA ARG A 304 -11.31 15.71 23.64
C ARG A 304 -11.96 16.57 24.74
N ALA A 305 -13.08 16.15 25.29
CA ALA A 305 -13.75 16.84 26.38
C ALA A 305 -12.89 16.85 27.67
N ALA A 306 -12.36 15.69 28.06
CA ALA A 306 -11.50 15.55 29.22
C ALA A 306 -10.22 16.40 29.10
N MET A 307 -9.53 16.26 27.98
CA MET A 307 -8.28 16.96 27.70
C MET A 307 -8.49 18.50 27.73
N THR A 308 -9.51 18.98 27.05
CA THR A 308 -9.82 20.41 27.01
C THR A 308 -10.14 20.96 28.41
N ARG A 309 -10.94 20.26 29.17
CA ARG A 309 -11.33 20.68 30.52
C ARG A 309 -10.14 20.73 31.49
N ILE A 310 -9.33 19.68 31.50
CA ILE A 310 -8.22 19.55 32.47
C ILE A 310 -7.08 20.51 32.12
N LEU A 311 -6.69 20.62 30.85
CA LEU A 311 -5.64 21.55 30.45
C LEU A 311 -6.05 23.00 30.65
N ASN A 312 -7.30 23.38 30.35
CA ASN A 312 -7.80 24.73 30.65
C ASN A 312 -7.77 25.02 32.14
N LYS A 313 -8.15 24.05 33.00
CA LYS A 313 -8.08 24.20 34.43
C LYS A 313 -6.63 24.47 34.87
N TYR A 314 -5.70 23.65 34.46
CA TYR A 314 -4.28 23.78 34.82
C TYR A 314 -3.67 25.12 34.34
N ILE A 315 -3.95 25.51 33.09
CA ILE A 315 -3.51 26.78 32.50
C ILE A 315 -4.11 27.97 33.29
N GLY A 316 -5.38 27.86 33.68
CA GLY A 316 -6.08 28.88 34.48
C GLY A 316 -5.51 29.03 35.90
N ASP A 317 -5.36 27.91 36.62
CA ASP A 317 -4.83 27.88 37.98
C ASP A 317 -3.40 28.44 38.07
N ASN A 318 -2.59 28.27 36.98
CA ASN A 318 -1.23 28.81 36.89
C ASN A 318 -1.16 30.20 36.21
N GLU A 319 -2.28 30.80 35.88
CA GLU A 319 -2.41 32.12 35.24
C GLU A 319 -1.63 32.27 33.93
N MET A 320 -1.34 31.16 33.21
CA MET A 320 -0.49 31.17 32.02
C MET A 320 -1.14 31.91 30.86
N ALA A 321 -2.42 31.64 30.57
CA ALA A 321 -3.17 32.30 29.50
C ALA A 321 -3.41 33.81 29.80
N LYS A 322 -3.67 34.17 31.08
CA LYS A 322 -3.85 35.55 31.50
C LYS A 322 -2.59 36.37 31.34
N LYS A 323 -1.43 35.84 31.73
CA LYS A 323 -0.10 36.45 31.51
C LYS A 323 0.18 36.62 29.99
N ALA A 324 -0.27 35.67 29.18
CA ALA A 324 -0.11 35.69 27.72
C ALA A 324 -1.14 36.57 26.98
N LYS A 325 -2.22 36.98 27.63
CA LYS A 325 -3.37 37.74 27.08
C LYS A 325 -4.02 37.05 25.88
N VAL A 326 -4.22 35.72 25.97
CA VAL A 326 -4.85 34.89 24.94
C VAL A 326 -5.90 33.96 25.58
N GLU A 327 -6.87 33.56 24.76
CA GLU A 327 -7.82 32.50 25.09
C GLU A 327 -7.43 31.20 24.41
N THR A 328 -7.36 30.12 25.16
CA THR A 328 -7.02 28.80 24.66
C THR A 328 -8.28 28.05 24.23
N THR A 329 -8.18 27.32 23.11
CA THR A 329 -9.24 26.45 22.57
C THR A 329 -8.80 25.00 22.55
N GLY A 330 -9.73 24.08 22.31
CA GLY A 330 -9.39 22.65 22.16
C GLY A 330 -8.41 22.37 21.04
N ASP A 331 -8.45 23.14 19.94
CA ASP A 331 -7.53 22.99 18.81
C ASP A 331 -6.10 23.36 19.21
N ASP A 332 -5.90 24.42 20.01
CA ASP A 332 -4.57 24.80 20.50
C ASP A 332 -3.93 23.69 21.36
N MET A 333 -4.75 22.93 22.07
CA MET A 333 -4.30 21.81 22.94
C MET A 333 -3.89 20.57 22.16
N ARG A 334 -4.35 20.45 20.91
CA ARG A 334 -4.04 19.33 20.04
C ARG A 334 -2.90 19.58 19.06
N GLU A 335 -2.41 20.83 19.04
CA GLU A 335 -1.23 21.16 18.21
C GLU A 335 0.01 20.37 18.70
N GLY A 336 0.59 19.57 17.81
CA GLY A 336 1.73 18.71 18.10
C GLY A 336 1.40 17.46 18.94
N LEU A 337 0.11 17.15 19.13
CA LEU A 337 -0.33 15.98 19.88
C LEU A 337 -0.14 14.68 19.08
N THR A 338 0.54 13.70 19.65
CA THR A 338 0.48 12.30 19.25
C THR A 338 -0.29 11.52 20.31
N CYS A 339 -1.36 10.85 19.91
CA CYS A 339 -2.25 10.10 20.81
C CYS A 339 -2.65 8.76 20.21
N VAL A 340 -2.66 7.72 21.05
CA VAL A 340 -3.29 6.44 20.76
C VAL A 340 -4.36 6.19 21.81
N LEU A 341 -5.59 5.97 21.36
CA LEU A 341 -6.76 5.65 22.18
C LEU A 341 -7.31 4.29 21.80
N SER A 342 -7.27 3.34 22.69
CA SER A 342 -7.87 2.00 22.52
C SER A 342 -8.94 1.77 23.58
N VAL A 343 -10.14 1.40 23.14
CA VAL A 343 -11.21 1.00 24.04
C VAL A 343 -11.61 -0.45 23.79
N LYS A 344 -11.85 -1.18 24.87
CA LYS A 344 -12.34 -2.56 24.83
C LYS A 344 -13.77 -2.58 25.37
N VAL A 345 -14.70 -2.93 24.48
CA VAL A 345 -16.13 -2.89 24.74
C VAL A 345 -16.74 -4.26 24.42
N PRO A 346 -17.53 -4.89 25.32
CA PRO A 346 -18.10 -6.22 25.04
C PRO A 346 -19.00 -6.25 23.81
N GLU A 347 -19.88 -5.27 23.64
CA GLU A 347 -20.83 -5.18 22.53
C GLU A 347 -20.83 -3.76 21.92
N PRO A 348 -19.79 -3.40 21.15
CA PRO A 348 -19.71 -2.06 20.58
C PRO A 348 -20.73 -1.86 19.45
N LYS A 349 -21.30 -0.66 19.38
CA LYS A 349 -22.21 -0.24 18.30
C LYS A 349 -21.49 0.70 17.34
N PHE A 350 -21.62 0.44 16.04
CA PHE A 350 -21.00 1.23 14.98
C PHE A 350 -22.05 1.85 14.07
N SER A 351 -21.69 2.93 13.37
CA SER A 351 -22.59 3.61 12.44
C SER A 351 -22.79 2.85 11.13
N SER A 352 -21.87 1.95 10.77
CA SER A 352 -21.86 1.21 9.51
C SER A 352 -21.23 -0.17 9.66
N GLN A 353 -21.37 -1.02 8.67
CA GLN A 353 -20.74 -2.35 8.63
C GLN A 353 -19.19 -2.26 8.54
N THR A 354 -18.65 -1.19 7.97
CA THR A 354 -17.20 -0.94 7.91
C THR A 354 -16.59 -0.56 9.26
N LYS A 355 -17.44 -0.34 10.28
CA LYS A 355 -17.04 -0.04 11.68
C LYS A 355 -16.19 1.23 11.82
N ASP A 356 -16.28 2.18 10.90
CA ASP A 356 -15.45 3.38 10.87
C ASP A 356 -15.73 4.37 12.02
N LYS A 357 -16.93 4.32 12.63
CA LYS A 357 -17.33 5.24 13.69
C LYS A 357 -18.03 4.51 14.84
N LEU A 358 -17.50 4.67 16.06
CA LEU A 358 -18.11 4.17 17.29
C LEU A 358 -19.26 5.07 17.74
N VAL A 359 -20.45 4.46 17.99
CA VAL A 359 -21.64 5.20 18.46
C VAL A 359 -22.15 4.77 19.83
N SER A 360 -21.51 3.81 20.50
CA SER A 360 -21.79 3.38 21.87
C SER A 360 -21.72 4.54 22.85
N SER A 361 -22.87 4.97 23.42
CA SER A 361 -22.96 6.19 24.25
C SER A 361 -22.25 6.04 25.59
N GLU A 362 -22.22 4.84 26.17
CA GLU A 362 -21.57 4.48 27.43
C GLU A 362 -20.04 4.65 27.42
N VAL A 363 -19.43 4.61 26.25
CA VAL A 363 -17.98 4.73 26.11
C VAL A 363 -17.49 6.16 26.38
N ARG A 364 -18.28 7.19 26.01
CA ARG A 364 -17.92 8.58 26.21
C ARG A 364 -17.61 8.92 27.67
N PRO A 365 -18.51 8.70 28.65
CA PRO A 365 -18.23 8.99 30.05
C PRO A 365 -17.10 8.17 30.63
N ALA A 366 -16.94 6.89 30.23
CA ALA A 366 -15.85 6.03 30.67
C ALA A 366 -14.48 6.61 30.30
N VAL A 367 -14.31 7.01 29.02
CA VAL A 367 -13.07 7.63 28.55
C VAL A 367 -12.86 9.00 29.19
N GLU A 368 -13.91 9.83 29.27
CA GLU A 368 -13.81 11.17 29.84
C GLU A 368 -13.37 11.14 31.32
N GLU A 369 -13.92 10.24 32.12
CA GLU A 369 -13.57 10.08 33.53
C GLU A 369 -12.13 9.54 33.68
N ALA A 370 -11.79 8.46 32.99
CA ALA A 370 -10.47 7.86 33.06
C ALA A 370 -9.37 8.85 32.71
N VAL A 371 -9.52 9.56 31.56
CA VAL A 371 -8.54 10.55 31.12
C VAL A 371 -8.48 11.75 32.04
N ALA A 372 -9.62 12.30 32.47
CA ALA A 372 -9.64 13.51 33.30
C ALA A 372 -8.91 13.30 34.63
N ARG A 373 -9.24 12.21 35.34
CA ARG A 373 -8.62 11.90 36.64
C ARG A 373 -7.12 11.68 36.50
N THR A 374 -6.70 10.88 35.56
CA THR A 374 -5.30 10.53 35.39
C THR A 374 -4.47 11.68 34.82
N LEU A 375 -5.01 12.48 33.90
CA LEU A 375 -4.31 13.63 33.34
C LEU A 375 -4.10 14.73 34.42
N GLU A 376 -5.10 14.99 35.26
CA GLU A 376 -4.97 15.94 36.38
C GLU A 376 -3.84 15.52 37.33
N THR A 377 -3.81 14.26 37.71
CA THR A 377 -2.73 13.69 38.58
C THR A 377 -1.37 13.80 37.87
N TRP A 378 -1.28 13.42 36.60
CA TRP A 378 -0.03 13.45 35.84
C TRP A 378 0.55 14.87 35.71
N LEU A 379 -0.29 15.88 35.48
CA LEU A 379 0.13 17.28 35.41
C LEU A 379 0.70 17.79 36.72
N LEU A 380 0.18 17.31 37.85
CA LEU A 380 0.67 17.66 39.20
C LEU A 380 1.96 16.92 39.56
N GLU A 381 2.09 15.66 39.16
CA GLU A 381 3.27 14.84 39.40
C GLU A 381 4.45 15.20 38.50
N ASN A 382 4.19 15.73 37.31
CA ASN A 382 5.21 16.08 36.32
C ASN A 382 5.20 17.60 35.99
N PRO A 383 5.51 18.50 36.95
CA PRO A 383 5.32 19.94 36.77
C PRO A 383 6.20 20.55 35.66
N ILE A 384 7.35 19.97 35.36
CA ILE A 384 8.23 20.42 34.29
C ILE A 384 7.59 20.12 32.94
N ASP A 385 7.12 18.89 32.75
CA ASP A 385 6.47 18.44 31.53
C ASP A 385 5.15 19.18 31.30
N ALA A 386 4.35 19.33 32.35
CA ALA A 386 3.10 20.10 32.33
C ALA A 386 3.32 21.56 31.90
N LYS A 387 4.39 22.19 32.41
CA LYS A 387 4.76 23.55 32.03
C LYS A 387 5.18 23.65 30.58
N ALA A 388 5.97 22.69 30.05
CA ALA A 388 6.40 22.64 28.66
C ALA A 388 5.18 22.45 27.75
N LEU A 389 4.29 21.51 28.04
CA LEU A 389 3.05 21.26 27.34
C LEU A 389 2.16 22.51 27.30
N CYS A 390 1.87 23.09 28.47
CA CYS A 390 0.98 24.26 28.55
C CYS A 390 1.59 25.51 27.90
N ALA A 391 2.92 25.66 27.88
CA ALA A 391 3.60 26.71 27.14
C ALA A 391 3.37 26.56 25.63
N LYS A 392 3.44 25.35 25.08
CA LYS A 392 3.10 25.06 23.67
C LYS A 392 1.65 25.42 23.37
N VAL A 393 0.69 25.05 24.22
CA VAL A 393 -0.74 25.40 24.05
C VAL A 393 -0.94 26.92 24.00
N VAL A 394 -0.29 27.65 24.90
CA VAL A 394 -0.37 29.12 24.91
C VAL A 394 0.29 29.74 23.68
N GLU A 395 1.39 29.16 23.19
CA GLU A 395 2.04 29.59 21.95
C GLU A 395 1.16 29.34 20.73
N ALA A 396 0.51 28.19 20.63
CA ALA A 396 -0.47 27.86 19.59
C ALA A 396 -1.63 28.85 19.59
N ALA A 397 -2.19 29.17 20.74
CA ALA A 397 -3.26 30.18 20.88
C ALA A 397 -2.82 31.57 20.40
N ARG A 398 -1.58 31.98 20.72
CA ARG A 398 -1.00 33.23 20.23
C ARG A 398 -0.84 33.22 18.71
N ALA A 399 -0.32 32.15 18.15
CA ALA A 399 -0.13 32.01 16.71
C ALA A 399 -1.48 32.06 15.97
N ARG A 400 -2.51 31.35 16.47
CA ARG A 400 -3.86 31.37 15.95
C ARG A 400 -4.47 32.79 15.96
N GLU A 401 -4.33 33.53 17.09
CA GLU A 401 -4.87 34.89 17.18
C GLU A 401 -4.13 35.85 16.27
N ALA A 402 -2.81 35.76 16.16
CA ALA A 402 -2.02 36.55 15.22
C ALA A 402 -2.43 36.28 13.77
N ALA A 403 -2.64 35.01 13.42
CA ALA A 403 -3.13 34.61 12.10
C ALA A 403 -4.51 35.16 11.80
N ARG A 404 -5.43 35.15 12.78
CA ARG A 404 -6.77 35.77 12.64
C ARG A 404 -6.67 37.26 12.35
N LYS A 405 -5.85 37.97 13.11
CA LYS A 405 -5.64 39.42 12.90
C LYS A 405 -5.03 39.74 11.53
N ALA A 406 -4.05 38.92 11.08
CA ALA A 406 -3.45 39.05 9.77
C ALA A 406 -4.48 38.86 8.63
N ARG A 407 -5.36 37.86 8.76
CA ARG A 407 -6.45 37.63 7.79
C ARG A 407 -7.46 38.77 7.76
N GLU A 408 -7.84 39.29 8.90
CA GLU A 408 -8.77 40.44 8.96
C GLU A 408 -8.18 41.64 8.26
N MET A 409 -6.87 41.91 8.42
CA MET A 409 -6.18 42.99 7.70
C MET A 409 -6.10 42.74 6.19
N THR A 410 -5.81 41.52 5.78
CA THR A 410 -5.77 41.13 4.35
C THR A 410 -7.16 41.23 3.72
N ARG A 411 -8.19 40.73 4.43
CA ARG A 411 -9.58 40.85 3.97
C ARG A 411 -10.05 42.27 3.81
N ARG A 412 -9.63 43.20 4.68
CA ARG A 412 -9.91 44.63 4.52
C ARG A 412 -9.21 45.23 3.30
N LYS A 413 -7.99 44.79 2.97
CA LYS A 413 -7.28 45.21 1.75
C LYS A 413 -7.94 44.64 0.48
N SER A 414 -8.35 43.37 0.48
CA SER A 414 -8.96 42.72 -0.69
C SER A 414 -10.36 43.22 -1.01
N VAL A 415 -11.11 43.72 -0.02
CA VAL A 415 -12.41 44.39 -0.23
C VAL A 415 -12.23 45.72 -0.93
N LEU A 416 -11.06 46.38 -0.76
CA LEU A 416 -10.72 47.64 -1.44
C LEU A 416 -10.14 47.44 -2.85
N GLU A 417 -9.58 46.25 -3.16
CA GLU A 417 -8.92 45.95 -4.45
C GLU A 417 -9.73 45.00 -5.38
N GLY A 418 -10.99 44.70 -5.05
CA GLY A 418 -11.86 43.81 -5.84
C GLY A 418 -11.33 42.36 -5.83
N ALA A 419 -12.03 41.45 -5.14
CA ALA A 419 -11.65 40.03 -5.02
C ALA A 419 -11.68 39.35 -6.38
N GLY A 420 -10.63 39.49 -7.18
CA GLY A 420 -10.42 38.77 -8.43
C GLY A 420 -9.64 37.48 -8.19
N LEU A 421 -9.87 36.50 -9.04
CA LEU A 421 -9.05 35.31 -9.14
C LEU A 421 -7.57 35.66 -9.41
N PRO A 422 -6.59 34.84 -9.00
CA PRO A 422 -5.19 35.14 -9.26
C PRO A 422 -4.95 35.41 -10.75
N GLY A 423 -4.28 36.50 -11.11
CA GLY A 423 -4.05 36.90 -12.49
C GLY A 423 -3.28 35.83 -13.32
N LYS A 424 -2.62 34.91 -12.64
CA LYS A 424 -1.91 33.77 -13.26
C LYS A 424 -2.83 32.59 -13.58
N LEU A 425 -3.99 32.48 -12.94
CA LEU A 425 -4.94 31.36 -13.15
C LEU A 425 -5.66 31.56 -14.49
N ALA A 426 -5.51 30.57 -15.36
CA ALA A 426 -6.38 30.44 -16.53
C ALA A 426 -7.54 29.50 -16.16
N ASP A 427 -8.64 30.09 -15.71
CA ASP A 427 -9.80 29.34 -15.22
C ASP A 427 -10.58 28.62 -16.33
N CYS A 428 -11.42 27.65 -15.94
CA CYS A 428 -12.36 26.96 -16.83
C CYS A 428 -13.75 27.65 -16.83
N GLN A 429 -14.59 27.25 -17.78
CA GLN A 429 -15.94 27.80 -17.94
C GLN A 429 -16.98 27.06 -17.10
N GLU A 430 -16.73 25.77 -16.81
CA GLU A 430 -17.61 24.93 -15.99
C GLU A 430 -17.63 25.44 -14.55
N LYS A 431 -18.79 25.30 -13.90
CA LYS A 431 -19.01 25.76 -12.52
C LYS A 431 -19.19 24.62 -11.52
N ASP A 432 -19.57 23.41 -12.01
CA ASP A 432 -19.69 22.24 -11.15
C ASP A 432 -18.29 21.72 -10.80
N PRO A 433 -17.87 21.78 -9.53
CA PRO A 433 -16.55 21.32 -9.10
C PRO A 433 -16.26 19.86 -9.47
N ALA A 434 -17.29 19.01 -9.54
CA ALA A 434 -17.16 17.61 -9.88
C ALA A 434 -16.70 17.38 -11.34
N LEU A 435 -16.98 18.32 -12.21
CA LEU A 435 -16.60 18.31 -13.63
C LEU A 435 -15.34 19.14 -13.91
N CYS A 436 -14.85 19.91 -12.92
CA CYS A 436 -13.72 20.81 -13.09
C CYS A 436 -12.38 20.18 -12.69
N GLU A 437 -11.34 20.50 -13.45
CA GLU A 437 -9.97 20.06 -13.25
C GLU A 437 -9.03 21.25 -13.14
N LEU A 438 -8.14 21.22 -12.14
CA LEU A 438 -7.07 22.21 -11.99
C LEU A 438 -5.72 21.53 -12.24
N TYR A 439 -5.00 21.97 -13.27
CA TYR A 439 -3.61 21.60 -13.49
C TYR A 439 -2.68 22.59 -12.80
N ILE A 440 -1.89 22.12 -11.88
CA ILE A 440 -0.79 22.86 -11.26
C ILE A 440 0.46 22.54 -12.08
N VAL A 441 0.98 23.55 -12.79
CA VAL A 441 2.05 23.36 -13.77
C VAL A 441 3.31 24.08 -13.33
N GLU A 442 4.46 23.45 -13.52
CA GLU A 442 5.75 24.06 -13.23
C GLU A 442 6.13 25.11 -14.27
N GLY A 443 6.37 26.32 -13.80
CA GLY A 443 6.87 27.42 -14.60
C GLY A 443 5.91 27.99 -15.64
N ASP A 444 6.32 29.09 -16.26
CA ASP A 444 5.50 29.79 -17.26
C ASP A 444 5.58 29.15 -18.66
N SER A 445 6.69 28.46 -18.98
CA SER A 445 6.87 27.83 -20.30
C SER A 445 5.88 26.67 -20.51
N ALA A 446 5.92 25.68 -19.63
CA ALA A 446 4.96 24.59 -19.65
C ALA A 446 3.52 25.08 -19.40
N GLY A 447 3.34 26.10 -18.51
CA GLY A 447 2.06 26.77 -18.30
C GLY A 447 1.51 27.41 -19.56
N GLY A 448 2.36 27.96 -20.42
CA GLY A 448 1.98 28.53 -21.73
C GLY A 448 1.44 27.47 -22.69
N SER A 449 2.17 26.38 -22.88
CA SER A 449 1.74 25.23 -23.69
C SER A 449 0.45 24.61 -23.18
N ALA A 450 0.34 24.40 -21.86
CA ALA A 450 -0.85 23.84 -21.24
C ALA A 450 -2.09 24.76 -21.40
N LYS A 451 -1.92 26.08 -21.25
CA LYS A 451 -3.01 27.06 -21.48
C LYS A 451 -3.54 27.04 -22.92
N GLN A 452 -2.67 26.81 -23.90
CA GLN A 452 -3.05 26.73 -25.31
C GLN A 452 -3.66 25.39 -25.66
N GLY A 453 -3.12 24.27 -25.08
CA GLY A 453 -3.55 22.90 -25.40
C GLY A 453 -4.82 22.45 -24.67
N ARG A 454 -5.20 23.06 -23.55
CA ARG A 454 -6.31 22.62 -22.67
C ARG A 454 -7.69 22.69 -23.32
N ASP A 455 -8.63 21.91 -22.82
CA ASP A 455 -10.06 22.16 -23.02
C ASP A 455 -10.53 23.23 -22.01
N ARG A 456 -10.82 24.44 -22.53
CA ARG A 456 -11.26 25.60 -21.72
C ARG A 456 -12.59 25.39 -21.02
N LYS A 457 -13.36 24.41 -21.46
CA LYS A 457 -14.67 24.14 -20.86
C LYS A 457 -14.51 23.70 -19.41
N PHE A 458 -13.64 22.77 -19.10
CA PHE A 458 -13.54 22.14 -17.79
C PHE A 458 -12.12 22.10 -17.19
N GLN A 459 -11.07 22.46 -17.94
CA GLN A 459 -9.69 22.46 -17.47
C GLN A 459 -9.19 23.87 -17.14
N ALA A 460 -8.72 24.07 -15.91
CA ALA A 460 -8.05 25.28 -15.44
C ALA A 460 -6.53 25.01 -15.33
N ILE A 461 -5.71 26.05 -15.58
CA ILE A 461 -4.25 25.98 -15.50
C ILE A 461 -3.74 27.01 -14.51
N LEU A 462 -2.95 26.58 -13.54
CA LEU A 462 -2.25 27.42 -12.58
C LEU A 462 -0.73 27.18 -12.71
N PRO A 463 0.03 28.05 -13.38
CA PRO A 463 1.47 27.97 -13.36
C PRO A 463 2.04 28.45 -12.02
N LEU A 464 2.92 27.67 -11.42
CA LEU A 464 3.68 28.04 -10.23
C LEU A 464 5.14 28.32 -10.62
N ARG A 465 5.68 29.43 -10.14
CA ARG A 465 7.07 29.82 -10.41
C ARG A 465 7.98 29.37 -9.27
N GLY A 466 8.87 28.42 -9.58
CA GLY A 466 9.88 27.96 -8.65
C GLY A 466 9.34 27.09 -7.51
N LYS A 467 10.20 26.80 -6.55
CA LYS A 467 9.91 25.88 -5.44
C LYS A 467 8.93 26.50 -4.45
N VAL A 468 7.91 25.77 -4.07
CA VAL A 468 6.94 26.17 -3.05
C VAL A 468 7.60 26.11 -1.66
N LEU A 469 7.14 26.95 -0.73
CA LEU A 469 7.61 26.94 0.65
C LEU A 469 7.40 25.55 1.26
N ASN A 470 8.47 25.00 1.88
CA ASN A 470 8.35 23.78 2.67
C ASN A 470 7.52 24.08 3.94
N VAL A 471 6.38 23.41 4.05
CA VAL A 471 5.41 23.66 5.13
C VAL A 471 5.53 22.69 6.31
N GLU A 472 6.42 21.69 6.25
CA GLU A 472 6.55 20.67 7.28
C GLU A 472 6.77 21.29 8.67
N LYS A 473 7.60 22.34 8.76
CA LYS A 473 7.86 23.11 9.97
C LYS A 473 7.63 24.63 9.82
N ALA A 474 6.77 25.01 8.90
CA ALA A 474 6.45 26.41 8.71
C ALA A 474 5.28 26.83 9.59
N ARG A 475 5.49 27.89 10.37
CA ARG A 475 4.40 28.53 11.13
C ARG A 475 3.36 29.10 10.19
N PHE A 476 2.11 29.12 10.65
CA PHE A 476 0.96 29.55 9.85
C PHE A 476 1.11 30.97 9.27
N ASP A 477 1.73 31.90 10.01
CA ASP A 477 2.01 33.25 9.55
C ASP A 477 2.93 33.29 8.30
N LYS A 478 3.93 32.41 8.24
CA LYS A 478 4.81 32.24 7.06
C LYS A 478 4.08 31.64 5.86
N LEU A 479 3.14 30.71 6.13
CA LEU A 479 2.34 30.10 5.07
C LEU A 479 1.52 31.14 4.32
N ILE A 480 0.81 32.02 5.07
CA ILE A 480 -0.03 33.07 4.49
C ILE A 480 0.82 34.16 3.82
N ALA A 481 2.05 34.38 4.27
CA ALA A 481 2.95 35.34 3.66
C ALA A 481 3.54 34.85 2.30
N SER A 482 3.44 33.57 2.00
CA SER A 482 3.90 32.99 0.74
C SER A 482 2.92 33.29 -0.39
N GLU A 483 3.37 34.03 -1.42
CA GLU A 483 2.57 34.39 -2.60
C GLU A 483 2.07 33.14 -3.33
N GLN A 484 2.90 32.10 -3.44
CA GLN A 484 2.54 30.86 -4.13
C GLN A 484 1.43 30.10 -3.40
N ILE A 485 1.54 29.97 -2.06
CA ILE A 485 0.53 29.31 -1.23
C ILE A 485 -0.77 30.09 -1.26
N THR A 486 -0.70 31.42 -1.12
CA THR A 486 -1.88 32.30 -1.18
C THR A 486 -2.57 32.20 -2.55
N THR A 487 -1.79 32.18 -3.63
CA THR A 487 -2.31 31.99 -5.00
C THR A 487 -3.03 30.65 -5.15
N LEU A 488 -2.44 29.56 -4.62
CA LEU A 488 -3.05 28.22 -4.67
C LEU A 488 -4.36 28.16 -3.87
N ILE A 489 -4.36 28.68 -2.63
CA ILE A 489 -5.55 28.77 -1.77
C ILE A 489 -6.68 29.52 -2.47
N THR A 490 -6.35 30.67 -3.08
CA THR A 490 -7.32 31.49 -3.80
C THR A 490 -7.87 30.79 -5.04
N ALA A 491 -7.00 30.09 -5.79
CA ALA A 491 -7.40 29.31 -6.95
C ALA A 491 -8.34 28.15 -6.58
N LEU A 492 -8.02 27.42 -5.49
CA LEU A 492 -8.85 26.33 -4.99
C LEU A 492 -10.19 26.82 -4.41
N GLY A 493 -10.28 28.09 -3.94
CA GLY A 493 -11.46 28.66 -3.32
C GLY A 493 -11.68 28.22 -1.87
N THR A 494 -10.68 27.55 -1.28
CA THR A 494 -10.73 27.01 0.10
C THR A 494 -9.89 27.88 1.05
N SER A 495 -9.76 27.47 2.31
CA SER A 495 -8.75 27.94 3.25
C SER A 495 -7.71 26.84 3.50
N ILE A 496 -6.91 26.93 4.55
CA ILE A 496 -5.93 25.91 4.96
C ILE A 496 -6.01 25.67 6.48
N GLY A 497 -5.48 24.53 6.92
CA GLY A 497 -5.44 24.15 8.33
C GLY A 497 -6.84 24.05 8.95
N PRO A 498 -7.06 24.60 10.15
CA PRO A 498 -8.34 24.48 10.85
C PRO A 498 -9.53 25.14 10.13
N ASP A 499 -9.25 26.12 9.26
CA ASP A 499 -10.31 26.82 8.50
C ASP A 499 -10.55 26.22 7.12
N PHE A 500 -9.89 25.11 6.79
CA PHE A 500 -10.09 24.41 5.54
C PHE A 500 -11.54 23.93 5.42
N ASN A 501 -12.18 24.24 4.30
CA ASN A 501 -13.54 23.79 4.01
C ASN A 501 -13.58 23.20 2.60
N VAL A 502 -13.70 21.89 2.54
CA VAL A 502 -13.73 21.13 1.29
C VAL A 502 -14.99 21.40 0.46
N ASP A 503 -16.12 21.81 1.07
CA ASP A 503 -17.36 22.10 0.35
C ASP A 503 -17.28 23.40 -0.48
N LYS A 504 -16.24 24.21 -0.25
CA LYS A 504 -15.94 25.41 -1.06
C LYS A 504 -14.94 25.13 -2.18
N LEU A 505 -14.50 23.90 -2.33
CA LEU A 505 -13.54 23.52 -3.34
C LEU A 505 -14.10 23.70 -4.75
N ARG A 506 -13.30 24.31 -5.64
CA ARG A 506 -13.71 24.63 -7.02
C ARG A 506 -13.39 23.53 -8.03
N TYR A 507 -12.54 22.57 -7.69
CA TYR A 507 -12.06 21.52 -8.57
C TYR A 507 -11.95 20.21 -7.82
N HIS A 508 -12.69 19.18 -8.23
CA HIS A 508 -12.57 17.83 -7.63
C HIS A 508 -11.46 16.99 -8.27
N ARG A 509 -10.75 17.54 -9.25
CA ARG A 509 -9.51 16.95 -9.77
C ARG A 509 -8.41 18.01 -9.77
N ILE A 510 -7.46 17.83 -8.86
CA ILE A 510 -6.28 18.69 -8.72
C ILE A 510 -5.11 17.86 -9.24
N ILE A 511 -4.55 18.24 -10.37
CA ILE A 511 -3.57 17.46 -11.12
C ILE A 511 -2.23 18.19 -11.04
N ILE A 512 -1.26 17.57 -10.38
CA ILE A 512 0.12 18.05 -10.32
C ILE A 512 0.82 17.59 -11.59
N MET A 513 1.33 18.55 -12.36
CA MET A 513 2.00 18.32 -13.63
C MET A 513 3.34 19.06 -13.62
N THR A 514 4.40 18.35 -13.23
CA THR A 514 5.78 18.83 -13.11
C THR A 514 6.67 18.14 -14.13
N ASP A 515 7.82 18.70 -14.40
CA ASP A 515 8.84 18.12 -15.27
C ASP A 515 9.36 16.78 -14.72
N ALA A 516 9.89 15.94 -15.61
CA ALA A 516 10.40 14.61 -15.25
C ALA A 516 11.87 14.67 -14.81
N ASP A 517 12.28 15.73 -14.14
CA ASP A 517 13.62 15.96 -13.61
C ASP A 517 13.64 16.02 -12.07
N VAL A 518 14.81 16.26 -11.49
CA VAL A 518 14.99 16.32 -10.03
C VAL A 518 14.28 17.52 -9.40
N ASP A 519 14.21 18.66 -10.10
CA ASP A 519 13.53 19.86 -9.62
C ASP A 519 12.00 19.67 -9.63
N GLY A 520 11.46 19.09 -10.70
CA GLY A 520 10.03 18.76 -10.79
C GLY A 520 9.61 17.71 -9.73
N ALA A 521 10.46 16.72 -9.44
CA ALA A 521 10.24 15.77 -8.35
C ALA A 521 10.21 16.48 -6.98
N HIS A 522 11.10 17.46 -6.76
CA HIS A 522 11.12 18.25 -5.54
C HIS A 522 9.89 19.15 -5.40
N ILE A 523 9.47 19.84 -6.46
CA ILE A 523 8.25 20.68 -6.47
C ILE A 523 7.01 19.82 -6.17
N ARG A 524 6.92 18.64 -6.78
CA ARG A 524 5.85 17.66 -6.49
C ARG A 524 5.83 17.26 -5.02
N THR A 525 6.99 16.97 -4.43
CA THR A 525 7.08 16.61 -3.00
C THR A 525 6.66 17.77 -2.11
N LEU A 526 7.06 19.02 -2.41
CA LEU A 526 6.64 20.20 -1.67
C LEU A 526 5.12 20.43 -1.75
N LEU A 527 4.53 20.25 -2.93
CA LEU A 527 3.07 20.37 -3.11
C LEU A 527 2.33 19.26 -2.35
N LEU A 528 2.81 18.02 -2.41
CA LEU A 528 2.21 16.92 -1.65
C LEU A 528 2.31 17.17 -0.14
N THR A 529 3.45 17.69 0.34
CA THR A 529 3.62 18.07 1.75
C THR A 529 2.59 19.13 2.16
N LEU A 530 2.41 20.18 1.34
CA LEU A 530 1.42 21.22 1.58
C LEU A 530 -0.01 20.66 1.65
N LEU A 531 -0.39 19.85 0.65
CA LEU A 531 -1.75 19.29 0.56
C LEU A 531 -2.00 18.29 1.71
N TYR A 532 -1.03 17.44 2.04
CA TYR A 532 -1.13 16.50 3.13
C TYR A 532 -1.22 17.15 4.50
N ARG A 533 -0.38 18.17 4.77
CA ARG A 533 -0.33 18.82 6.09
C ARG A 533 -1.44 19.85 6.32
N GLN A 534 -1.86 20.56 5.27
CA GLN A 534 -2.76 21.70 5.39
C GLN A 534 -4.18 21.45 4.86
N MET A 535 -4.35 20.42 4.03
CA MET A 535 -5.60 20.08 3.35
C MET A 535 -5.82 18.56 3.25
N PRO A 536 -5.68 17.77 4.35
CA PRO A 536 -5.67 16.30 4.31
C PRO A 536 -6.93 15.71 3.65
N GLN A 537 -8.09 16.34 3.83
CA GLN A 537 -9.35 15.90 3.22
C GLN A 537 -9.31 15.83 1.69
N LEU A 538 -8.43 16.60 1.02
CA LEU A 538 -8.27 16.49 -0.45
C LEU A 538 -7.65 15.15 -0.85
N VAL A 539 -6.71 14.66 -0.04
CA VAL A 539 -6.08 13.35 -0.26
C VAL A 539 -7.05 12.23 0.12
N GLU A 540 -7.71 12.35 1.27
CA GLU A 540 -8.69 11.37 1.77
C GLU A 540 -9.86 11.17 0.81
N ARG A 541 -10.37 12.25 0.20
CA ARG A 541 -11.44 12.19 -0.82
C ARG A 541 -10.93 11.82 -2.21
N GLY A 542 -9.61 11.66 -2.39
CA GLY A 542 -8.98 11.27 -3.64
C GLY A 542 -9.09 12.31 -4.75
N TYR A 543 -9.00 13.59 -4.41
CA TYR A 543 -9.05 14.69 -5.37
C TYR A 543 -7.68 15.07 -5.95
N ILE A 544 -6.58 14.46 -5.42
CA ILE A 544 -5.22 14.75 -5.86
C ILE A 544 -4.75 13.70 -6.86
N TYR A 545 -4.21 14.18 -7.96
CA TYR A 545 -3.66 13.35 -9.03
C TYR A 545 -2.29 13.86 -9.46
N ILE A 546 -1.47 12.96 -9.97
CA ILE A 546 -0.19 13.27 -10.62
C ILE A 546 -0.33 12.91 -12.09
N ALA A 547 -0.08 13.87 -12.96
CA ALA A 547 -0.03 13.61 -14.41
C ALA A 547 1.18 12.75 -14.76
N GLN A 548 1.01 11.84 -15.68
CA GLN A 548 2.06 10.97 -16.20
C GLN A 548 2.29 11.27 -17.69
N PRO A 549 3.04 12.34 -18.02
CA PRO A 549 3.42 12.61 -19.40
C PRO A 549 4.33 11.48 -19.93
N PRO A 550 4.35 11.24 -21.24
CA PRO A 550 5.24 10.25 -21.82
C PRO A 550 6.70 10.72 -21.72
N LEU A 551 7.59 9.79 -21.38
CA LEU A 551 9.04 10.06 -21.35
C LEU A 551 9.68 9.89 -22.73
N TYR A 552 9.08 9.09 -23.62
CA TYR A 552 9.66 8.76 -24.91
C TYR A 552 8.68 8.99 -26.05
N LYS A 553 9.21 9.48 -27.16
CA LYS A 553 8.58 9.47 -28.47
C LYS A 553 9.43 8.63 -29.39
N ILE A 554 8.84 7.60 -29.98
CA ILE A 554 9.52 6.69 -30.89
C ILE A 554 8.86 6.78 -32.26
N LYS A 555 9.69 6.94 -33.28
CA LYS A 555 9.28 6.93 -34.68
C LYS A 555 9.96 5.78 -35.43
N ALA A 556 9.17 4.82 -35.87
CA ALA A 556 9.61 3.68 -36.68
C ALA A 556 8.96 3.76 -38.06
N GLY A 557 9.68 4.32 -39.02
CA GLY A 557 9.15 4.56 -40.36
C GLY A 557 7.99 5.56 -40.36
N LYS A 558 6.76 5.10 -40.64
CA LYS A 558 5.54 5.92 -40.60
C LYS A 558 4.80 5.86 -39.27
N ASP A 559 5.14 4.89 -38.39
CA ASP A 559 4.52 4.72 -37.08
C ASP A 559 5.22 5.64 -36.08
N GLU A 560 4.43 6.43 -35.36
CA GLU A 560 4.90 7.36 -34.32
C GLU A 560 4.11 7.09 -33.04
N ARG A 561 4.82 6.80 -31.93
CA ARG A 561 4.19 6.47 -30.63
C ARG A 561 4.83 7.22 -29.48
N TYR A 562 3.99 7.60 -28.53
CA TYR A 562 4.40 8.11 -27.22
C TYR A 562 4.36 6.99 -26.21
N LEU A 563 5.43 6.83 -25.45
CA LEU A 563 5.60 5.77 -24.47
C LEU A 563 5.89 6.39 -23.11
N LYS A 564 5.24 5.86 -22.08
CA LYS A 564 5.21 6.43 -20.74
C LYS A 564 6.57 6.36 -20.05
N ASP A 565 7.19 5.17 -20.11
CA ASP A 565 8.39 4.82 -19.33
C ASP A 565 9.29 3.84 -20.11
N GLU A 566 10.37 3.44 -19.46
CA GLU A 566 11.34 2.48 -20.01
C GLU A 566 10.75 1.08 -20.21
N VAL A 567 9.73 0.71 -19.43
CA VAL A 567 9.08 -0.61 -19.54
C VAL A 567 8.25 -0.66 -20.82
N GLU A 568 7.45 0.37 -21.09
CA GLU A 568 6.70 0.46 -22.35
C GLU A 568 7.64 0.59 -23.57
N GLU A 569 8.75 1.32 -23.41
CA GLU A 569 9.77 1.44 -24.45
C GLU A 569 10.38 0.07 -24.76
N SER A 570 10.81 -0.66 -23.75
CA SER A 570 11.39 -2.00 -23.91
C SER A 570 10.41 -2.98 -24.54
N SER A 571 9.14 -2.95 -24.13
CA SER A 571 8.07 -3.78 -24.69
C SER A 571 7.79 -3.46 -26.16
N TYR A 572 7.75 -2.17 -26.51
CA TYR A 572 7.56 -1.74 -27.89
C TYR A 572 8.76 -2.11 -28.77
N MET A 573 9.98 -1.89 -28.28
CA MET A 573 11.21 -2.27 -28.98
C MET A 573 11.29 -3.79 -29.18
N LEU A 574 10.87 -4.57 -28.17
CA LEU A 574 10.76 -6.02 -28.33
C LEU A 574 9.81 -6.41 -29.48
N THR A 575 8.63 -5.79 -29.52
CA THR A 575 7.65 -6.02 -30.57
C THR A 575 8.21 -5.67 -31.96
N LEU A 576 8.93 -4.55 -32.06
CA LEU A 576 9.61 -4.17 -33.33
C LEU A 576 10.73 -5.14 -33.71
N SER A 577 11.50 -5.63 -32.70
CA SER A 577 12.61 -6.56 -32.94
C SER A 577 12.16 -7.89 -33.46
N LEU A 578 11.01 -8.38 -32.98
CA LEU A 578 10.43 -9.67 -33.38
C LEU A 578 9.64 -9.63 -34.67
N LYS A 579 9.36 -8.44 -35.20
CA LYS A 579 8.66 -8.31 -36.47
C LYS A 579 9.50 -8.87 -37.60
N ASP A 580 8.93 -9.85 -38.33
CA ASP A 580 9.58 -10.57 -39.42
C ASP A 580 10.90 -11.23 -39.03
N ALA A 581 10.99 -11.67 -37.73
CA ALA A 581 12.15 -12.35 -37.16
C ALA A 581 11.96 -13.87 -37.16
N SER A 582 13.07 -14.59 -37.30
CA SER A 582 13.13 -16.04 -37.18
C SER A 582 14.46 -16.49 -36.58
N LEU A 583 14.43 -17.58 -35.79
CA LEU A 583 15.59 -18.23 -35.21
C LEU A 583 15.64 -19.67 -35.66
N VAL A 584 16.71 -20.05 -36.34
CA VAL A 584 17.05 -21.45 -36.61
C VAL A 584 17.93 -21.93 -35.47
N PRO A 585 17.45 -22.80 -34.57
CA PRO A 585 18.14 -23.09 -33.30
C PRO A 585 19.41 -23.93 -33.50
N GLN A 586 19.55 -24.67 -34.60
CA GLN A 586 20.75 -25.39 -35.00
C GLN A 586 20.72 -25.68 -36.49
N ALA A 587 21.86 -26.05 -37.07
CA ALA A 587 21.94 -26.36 -38.50
C ALA A 587 20.94 -27.45 -38.90
N GLY A 588 20.05 -27.13 -39.86
CA GLY A 588 19.04 -28.05 -40.38
C GLY A 588 17.76 -28.18 -39.55
N ALA A 589 17.60 -27.44 -38.44
CA ALA A 589 16.35 -27.40 -37.68
C ALA A 589 15.33 -26.45 -38.32
N GLU A 590 14.04 -26.65 -38.02
CA GLU A 590 12.98 -25.74 -38.40
C GLU A 590 13.15 -24.37 -37.73
N ALA A 591 12.81 -23.32 -38.44
CA ALA A 591 12.90 -21.97 -37.93
C ALA A 591 11.77 -21.66 -36.93
N ILE A 592 12.11 -21.20 -35.74
CA ILE A 592 11.17 -20.69 -34.72
C ILE A 592 10.85 -19.25 -35.11
N SER A 593 9.57 -18.91 -35.27
CA SER A 593 9.11 -17.57 -35.65
C SER A 593 7.73 -17.26 -35.06
N GLY A 594 7.24 -16.02 -35.23
CA GLY A 594 5.90 -15.61 -34.83
C GLY A 594 5.63 -15.75 -33.35
N ALA A 595 4.52 -16.40 -32.98
CA ALA A 595 4.09 -16.52 -31.57
C ALA A 595 5.08 -17.30 -30.69
N ALA A 596 5.70 -18.38 -31.22
CA ALA A 596 6.67 -19.19 -30.51
C ALA A 596 7.93 -18.38 -30.14
N LEU A 597 8.49 -17.63 -31.12
CA LEU A 597 9.64 -16.75 -30.84
C LEU A 597 9.27 -15.63 -29.87
N THR A 598 8.05 -15.09 -29.98
CA THR A 598 7.56 -14.05 -29.08
C THR A 598 7.48 -14.54 -27.64
N GLU A 599 7.03 -15.77 -27.39
CA GLU A 599 6.95 -16.33 -26.05
C GLU A 599 8.34 -16.57 -25.45
N LEU A 600 9.27 -17.12 -26.22
CA LEU A 600 10.67 -17.25 -25.81
C LEU A 600 11.29 -15.89 -25.47
N ALA A 601 11.07 -14.88 -26.30
CA ALA A 601 11.60 -13.55 -26.08
C ALA A 601 11.03 -12.88 -24.82
N LYS A 602 9.74 -13.07 -24.51
CA LYS A 602 9.15 -12.60 -23.23
C LYS A 602 9.80 -13.24 -22.01
N GLN A 603 9.98 -14.55 -22.03
CA GLN A 603 10.64 -15.27 -20.93
C GLN A 603 12.09 -14.78 -20.75
N TYR A 604 12.81 -14.54 -21.84
CA TYR A 604 14.15 -13.98 -21.82
C TYR A 604 14.16 -12.58 -21.18
N VAL A 605 13.28 -11.67 -21.62
CA VAL A 605 13.19 -10.30 -21.09
C VAL A 605 12.83 -10.31 -19.60
N MET A 606 11.95 -11.21 -19.17
CA MET A 606 11.63 -11.37 -17.73
C MET A 606 12.86 -11.78 -16.93
N ALA A 607 13.62 -12.76 -17.40
CA ALA A 607 14.84 -13.21 -16.73
C ALA A 607 15.94 -12.13 -16.72
N ASP A 608 16.13 -11.45 -17.84
CA ASP A 608 17.09 -10.34 -17.98
C ASP A 608 16.73 -9.17 -17.05
N GLY A 609 15.43 -8.85 -16.91
CA GLY A 609 14.93 -7.86 -15.96
C GLY A 609 15.19 -8.22 -14.49
N VAL A 610 15.05 -9.50 -14.12
CA VAL A 610 15.40 -10.00 -12.79
C VAL A 610 16.92 -9.87 -12.56
N ILE A 611 17.74 -10.27 -13.54
CA ILE A 611 19.21 -10.15 -13.46
C ILE A 611 19.60 -8.68 -13.27
N ALA A 612 19.10 -7.77 -14.10
CA ALA A 612 19.41 -6.34 -14.04
C ALA A 612 19.04 -5.71 -12.68
N ARG A 613 17.93 -6.14 -12.08
CA ARG A 613 17.50 -5.68 -10.75
C ARG A 613 18.39 -6.24 -9.63
N LEU A 614 18.65 -7.55 -9.66
CA LEU A 614 19.44 -8.21 -8.62
C LEU A 614 20.94 -7.94 -8.73
N SER A 615 21.46 -7.57 -9.89
CA SER A 615 22.89 -7.27 -10.11
C SER A 615 23.42 -6.12 -9.25
N ARG A 616 22.52 -5.29 -8.71
CA ARG A 616 22.87 -4.23 -7.74
C ARG A 616 23.39 -4.81 -6.42
N PHE A 617 22.88 -5.97 -6.02
CA PHE A 617 23.18 -6.61 -4.73
C PHE A 617 23.99 -7.90 -4.90
N MET A 618 23.79 -8.63 -6.00
CA MET A 618 24.35 -9.92 -6.30
C MET A 618 25.29 -9.84 -7.52
N ASP A 619 26.17 -10.81 -7.67
CA ASP A 619 27.05 -10.87 -8.85
C ASP A 619 26.25 -11.23 -10.11
N GLU A 620 26.27 -10.37 -11.13
CA GLU A 620 25.53 -10.54 -12.39
C GLU A 620 25.90 -11.84 -13.13
N SER A 621 27.20 -12.19 -13.09
CA SER A 621 27.67 -13.41 -13.75
C SER A 621 27.11 -14.65 -13.07
N THR A 622 26.95 -14.65 -11.74
CA THR A 622 26.32 -15.72 -10.98
C THR A 622 24.86 -15.90 -11.38
N LEU A 623 24.11 -14.80 -11.50
CA LEU A 623 22.71 -14.84 -11.94
C LEU A 623 22.60 -15.30 -13.40
N SER A 624 23.49 -14.87 -14.27
CA SER A 624 23.56 -15.29 -15.68
C SER A 624 23.91 -16.78 -15.82
N ALA A 625 24.81 -17.29 -14.96
CA ALA A 625 25.16 -18.72 -14.94
C ALA A 625 23.97 -19.60 -14.52
N ILE A 626 23.11 -19.14 -13.61
CA ILE A 626 21.85 -19.82 -13.25
C ILE A 626 20.95 -19.96 -14.47
N VAL A 627 20.73 -18.88 -15.22
CA VAL A 627 19.96 -18.91 -16.48
C VAL A 627 20.63 -19.77 -17.54
N GLY A 628 21.96 -19.86 -17.54
CA GLY A 628 22.75 -20.76 -18.40
C GLY A 628 22.65 -22.25 -18.02
N GLY A 629 21.92 -22.61 -16.95
CA GLY A 629 21.67 -23.98 -16.51
C GLY A 629 22.39 -24.39 -15.22
N ALA A 630 23.18 -23.52 -14.60
CA ALA A 630 23.81 -23.79 -13.29
C ALA A 630 22.81 -23.55 -12.13
N THR A 631 21.69 -24.28 -12.15
CA THR A 631 20.65 -24.20 -11.12
C THR A 631 21.16 -24.66 -9.76
N VAL A 632 20.58 -24.12 -8.68
CA VAL A 632 21.02 -24.30 -7.28
C VAL A 632 19.97 -25.06 -6.49
N GLU A 633 20.37 -26.14 -5.84
CA GLU A 633 19.59 -26.97 -4.94
C GLU A 633 20.32 -27.08 -3.60
N LEU A 634 19.63 -26.81 -2.48
CA LEU A 634 20.25 -26.62 -1.15
C LEU A 634 19.66 -27.53 -0.05
N GLU A 635 18.81 -28.49 -0.42
CA GLU A 635 18.07 -29.32 0.53
C GLU A 635 19.00 -30.28 1.33
N THR A 636 20.09 -30.72 0.72
CA THR A 636 21.06 -31.61 1.35
C THR A 636 22.49 -31.17 1.10
N ASP A 637 23.43 -31.67 1.91
CA ASP A 637 24.88 -31.41 1.73
C ASP A 637 25.37 -31.83 0.34
N GLU A 638 24.90 -32.97 -0.14
CA GLU A 638 25.29 -33.54 -1.45
C GLU A 638 24.78 -32.63 -2.60
N LEU A 639 23.54 -32.19 -2.53
CA LEU A 639 22.95 -31.26 -3.52
C LEU A 639 23.62 -29.90 -3.48
N ALA A 640 23.93 -29.37 -2.30
CA ALA A 640 24.65 -28.12 -2.15
C ALA A 640 26.07 -28.20 -2.75
N LYS A 641 26.82 -29.28 -2.51
CA LYS A 641 28.14 -29.52 -3.11
C LYS A 641 28.08 -29.68 -4.62
N ALA A 642 27.08 -30.42 -5.13
CA ALA A 642 26.87 -30.57 -6.57
C ALA A 642 26.52 -29.26 -7.24
N SER A 643 25.67 -28.44 -6.61
CA SER A 643 25.31 -27.09 -7.08
C SER A 643 26.52 -26.14 -7.05
N ALA A 644 27.34 -26.19 -5.99
CA ALA A 644 28.58 -25.42 -5.92
C ALA A 644 29.52 -25.77 -7.06
N SER A 645 29.72 -27.05 -7.36
CA SER A 645 30.59 -27.52 -8.45
C SER A 645 30.06 -27.11 -9.83
N ARG A 646 28.74 -27.21 -10.07
CA ARG A 646 28.13 -26.73 -11.32
C ARG A 646 28.33 -25.24 -11.52
N LEU A 647 28.07 -24.47 -10.47
CA LEU A 647 28.18 -23.00 -10.52
C LEU A 647 29.65 -22.56 -10.66
N GLN A 648 30.59 -23.19 -9.95
CA GLN A 648 32.01 -22.96 -10.08
C GLN A 648 32.46 -23.16 -11.53
N ALA A 649 32.09 -24.31 -12.15
CA ALA A 649 32.44 -24.62 -13.54
C ALA A 649 31.84 -23.63 -14.55
N ALA A 650 30.63 -23.12 -14.29
CA ALA A 650 29.98 -22.14 -15.16
C ALA A 650 30.58 -20.74 -15.05
N LEU A 651 31.18 -20.41 -13.91
CA LEU A 651 31.75 -19.09 -13.62
C LEU A 651 33.25 -18.98 -13.89
N GLU A 652 33.95 -20.11 -14.03
CA GLU A 652 35.41 -20.15 -14.21
C GLU A 652 35.80 -19.71 -15.62
N ASP A 653 36.64 -18.68 -15.69
CA ASP A 653 37.23 -18.24 -16.96
C ASP A 653 38.57 -18.99 -17.16
N PRO A 654 38.70 -19.79 -18.23
CA PRO A 654 39.94 -20.50 -18.53
C PRO A 654 41.17 -19.57 -18.69
N LEU A 655 40.93 -18.32 -19.08
CA LEU A 655 41.99 -17.32 -19.26
C LEU A 655 42.40 -16.63 -17.94
N LEU A 656 41.56 -16.68 -16.93
CA LEU A 656 41.75 -16.02 -15.63
C LEU A 656 41.41 -16.98 -14.48
N PRO A 657 42.20 -18.05 -14.26
CA PRO A 657 41.92 -19.04 -13.23
C PRO A 657 41.96 -18.45 -11.82
N ASN A 658 41.19 -19.00 -10.88
CA ASN A 658 41.10 -18.61 -9.46
C ASN A 658 40.52 -17.23 -9.16
N GLN A 659 39.73 -16.68 -10.06
CA GLN A 659 39.01 -15.42 -9.79
C GLN A 659 37.64 -15.66 -9.08
N VAL A 660 37.11 -16.87 -9.13
CA VAL A 660 35.85 -17.24 -8.53
C VAL A 660 36.03 -18.43 -7.60
N GLU A 661 35.42 -18.37 -6.43
CA GLU A 661 35.37 -19.48 -5.47
C GLU A 661 33.93 -19.65 -5.05
N VAL A 662 33.37 -20.86 -5.21
CA VAL A 662 32.02 -21.23 -4.79
C VAL A 662 32.11 -22.29 -3.70
N THR A 663 31.69 -21.93 -2.48
CA THR A 663 31.77 -22.84 -1.33
C THR A 663 30.39 -23.10 -0.74
N PRO A 664 29.97 -24.36 -0.52
CA PRO A 664 28.80 -24.68 0.25
C PRO A 664 29.07 -24.48 1.75
N GLU A 665 28.13 -23.95 2.47
CA GLU A 665 28.21 -23.69 3.91
C GLU A 665 26.91 -24.11 4.58
N TYR A 666 26.99 -24.78 5.74
CA TYR A 666 25.85 -25.02 6.59
C TYR A 666 25.67 -23.87 7.57
N HIS A 667 24.57 -23.16 7.48
CA HIS A 667 24.26 -22.02 8.34
C HIS A 667 23.49 -22.46 9.56
N GLN A 668 24.15 -22.45 10.73
CA GLN A 668 23.57 -22.95 12.00
C GLN A 668 22.31 -22.17 12.44
N GLY A 669 22.23 -20.87 12.13
CA GLY A 669 21.11 -20.03 12.54
C GLY A 669 19.79 -20.33 11.80
N SER A 670 19.85 -20.80 10.55
CA SER A 670 18.70 -21.23 9.74
C SER A 670 18.56 -22.75 9.60
N GLU A 671 19.55 -23.51 10.11
CA GLU A 671 19.63 -24.97 9.97
C GLU A 671 19.54 -25.45 8.51
N ARG A 672 20.11 -24.67 7.57
CA ARG A 672 20.05 -24.92 6.13
C ARG A 672 21.38 -24.69 5.44
N TYR A 673 21.55 -25.31 4.27
CA TYR A 673 22.72 -25.06 3.41
C TYR A 673 22.56 -23.79 2.59
N ARG A 674 23.70 -23.13 2.29
CA ARG A 674 23.79 -21.97 1.40
C ARG A 674 25.07 -22.03 0.59
N LEU A 675 25.12 -21.34 -0.55
CA LEU A 675 26.36 -21.18 -1.33
C LEU A 675 26.91 -19.77 -1.15
N ILE A 676 28.22 -19.72 -0.92
CA ILE A 676 28.97 -18.46 -0.89
C ILE A 676 29.78 -18.36 -2.16
N VAL A 677 29.45 -17.42 -3.03
CA VAL A 677 30.22 -17.12 -4.24
C VAL A 677 31.10 -15.92 -3.97
N ARG A 678 32.41 -16.12 -4.02
CA ARG A 678 33.42 -15.04 -3.87
C ARG A 678 34.07 -14.79 -5.22
N ARG A 679 33.90 -13.59 -5.75
CA ARG A 679 34.50 -13.20 -7.03
C ARG A 679 35.48 -12.04 -6.83
N LYS A 680 36.69 -12.21 -7.36
CA LYS A 680 37.71 -11.17 -7.35
C LYS A 680 37.61 -10.34 -8.62
N HIS A 681 37.51 -9.02 -8.48
CA HIS A 681 37.46 -8.10 -9.60
C HIS A 681 38.24 -6.83 -9.25
N HIS A 682 39.31 -6.54 -10.01
CA HIS A 682 40.18 -5.39 -9.80
C HIS A 682 40.68 -5.21 -8.34
N GLY A 683 41.04 -6.30 -7.66
CA GLY A 683 41.52 -6.29 -6.26
C GLY A 683 40.44 -6.27 -5.19
N ASN A 684 39.16 -6.09 -5.54
CA ASN A 684 38.01 -6.21 -4.65
C ASN A 684 37.42 -7.60 -4.69
N VAL A 685 36.90 -8.09 -3.56
CA VAL A 685 36.16 -9.34 -3.46
C VAL A 685 34.68 -9.02 -3.31
N ARG A 686 33.89 -9.39 -4.30
CA ARG A 686 32.43 -9.37 -4.21
C ARG A 686 31.95 -10.72 -3.67
N VAL A 687 31.10 -10.68 -2.65
CA VAL A 687 30.51 -11.87 -2.05
C VAL A 687 29.02 -11.90 -2.38
N THR A 688 28.56 -13.01 -2.96
CA THR A 688 27.13 -13.26 -3.21
C THR A 688 26.74 -14.50 -2.42
N VAL A 689 25.65 -14.39 -1.68
CA VAL A 689 25.09 -15.50 -0.90
C VAL A 689 23.84 -16.00 -1.60
N LEU A 690 23.80 -17.30 -1.89
CA LEU A 690 22.63 -17.99 -2.41
C LEU A 690 22.10 -18.90 -1.30
N ASP A 691 21.04 -18.46 -0.65
CA ASP A 691 20.41 -19.16 0.46
C ASP A 691 19.03 -19.75 0.07
N PRO A 692 18.41 -20.55 0.94
CA PRO A 692 17.10 -21.13 0.67
C PRO A 692 15.99 -20.10 0.49
N ASP A 693 16.12 -18.91 1.07
CA ASP A 693 15.13 -17.84 0.90
C ASP A 693 15.20 -17.28 -0.53
N PHE A 694 16.42 -17.12 -1.07
CA PHE A 694 16.60 -16.78 -2.48
C PHE A 694 16.11 -17.88 -3.41
N THR A 695 16.54 -19.17 -3.19
CA THR A 695 16.17 -20.28 -4.07
C THR A 695 14.68 -20.66 -4.00
N GLY A 696 14.01 -20.36 -2.88
CA GLY A 696 12.56 -20.49 -2.73
C GLY A 696 11.78 -19.26 -3.24
N GLY A 697 12.46 -18.18 -3.60
CA GLY A 697 11.86 -16.93 -4.01
C GLY A 697 11.36 -16.92 -5.46
N ALA A 698 10.42 -16.00 -5.76
CA ALA A 698 9.85 -15.85 -7.10
C ALA A 698 10.91 -15.48 -8.16
N ASP A 699 11.92 -14.70 -7.79
CA ASP A 699 13.00 -14.30 -8.66
C ASP A 699 13.83 -15.48 -9.15
N TYR A 700 14.25 -16.35 -8.22
CA TYR A 700 14.93 -17.58 -8.59
C TYR A 700 14.04 -18.49 -9.45
N GLY A 701 12.74 -18.56 -9.15
CA GLY A 701 11.78 -19.29 -9.97
C GLY A 701 11.72 -18.81 -11.42
N VAL A 702 11.86 -17.50 -11.67
CA VAL A 702 11.96 -16.94 -13.04
C VAL A 702 13.26 -17.36 -13.71
N LEU A 703 14.40 -17.25 -13.00
CA LEU A 703 15.71 -17.63 -13.53
C LEU A 703 15.78 -19.14 -13.82
N ALA A 704 15.26 -19.99 -12.94
CA ALA A 704 15.24 -21.43 -13.12
C ALA A 704 14.34 -21.88 -14.29
N ARG A 705 13.17 -21.27 -14.46
CA ARG A 705 12.32 -21.50 -15.66
C ARG A 705 13.03 -21.09 -16.94
N ALA A 706 13.69 -19.94 -16.94
CA ALA A 706 14.47 -19.49 -18.07
C ALA A 706 15.61 -20.48 -18.39
N ALA A 707 16.32 -20.99 -17.36
CA ALA A 707 17.32 -22.03 -17.51
C ALA A 707 16.75 -23.28 -18.20
N ALA A 708 15.61 -23.79 -17.73
CA ALA A 708 14.96 -24.96 -18.33
C ALA A 708 14.54 -24.73 -19.80
N THR A 709 14.18 -23.49 -20.16
CA THR A 709 13.76 -23.14 -21.52
C THR A 709 14.92 -22.94 -22.47
N PHE A 710 16.00 -22.28 -22.02
CA PHE A 710 17.10 -21.84 -22.89
C PHE A 710 18.30 -22.80 -22.92
N GLN A 711 18.44 -23.67 -21.92
CA GLN A 711 19.51 -24.66 -21.89
C GLN A 711 19.38 -25.63 -23.09
N GLY A 712 20.37 -25.60 -23.97
CA GLY A 712 20.38 -26.46 -25.16
C GLY A 712 19.42 -26.04 -26.31
N LEU A 713 18.68 -24.94 -26.16
CA LEU A 713 17.81 -24.41 -27.23
C LEU A 713 18.60 -23.98 -28.45
N VAL A 714 19.75 -23.33 -28.26
CA VAL A 714 20.62 -22.82 -29.33
C VAL A 714 21.86 -23.69 -29.39
N GLY A 715 22.09 -24.32 -30.54
CA GLY A 715 23.17 -25.24 -30.80
C GLY A 715 24.11 -24.74 -31.89
N LYS A 716 25.04 -25.62 -32.26
CA LYS A 716 26.07 -25.31 -33.26
C LYS A 716 25.41 -25.02 -34.63
N GLY A 717 25.77 -23.89 -35.24
CA GLY A 717 25.22 -23.47 -36.52
C GLY A 717 23.85 -22.80 -36.44
N ALA A 718 23.47 -22.32 -35.26
CA ALA A 718 22.26 -21.53 -35.08
C ALA A 718 22.35 -20.18 -35.83
N MET A 719 21.22 -19.73 -36.34
CA MET A 719 21.16 -18.52 -37.16
C MET A 719 19.89 -17.74 -36.84
N VAL A 720 20.05 -16.45 -36.64
CA VAL A 720 18.93 -15.50 -36.45
C VAL A 720 18.76 -14.69 -37.76
N ALA A 721 17.53 -14.47 -38.16
CA ALA A 721 17.21 -13.68 -39.34
C ALA A 721 16.07 -12.70 -39.05
N ARG A 722 16.07 -11.55 -39.79
CA ARG A 722 15.01 -10.54 -39.72
C ARG A 722 14.77 -9.92 -41.08
N GLY A 723 13.48 -9.70 -41.42
CA GLY A 723 13.04 -9.11 -42.68
C GLY A 723 12.64 -10.13 -43.76
N GLU A 724 12.09 -9.65 -44.85
CA GLU A 724 11.60 -10.48 -45.97
C GLU A 724 12.29 -10.10 -47.29
N GLY A 725 12.42 -11.05 -48.20
CA GLY A 725 13.00 -10.87 -49.53
C GLY A 725 14.39 -10.24 -49.51
N ASP A 726 14.63 -9.24 -50.37
CA ASP A 726 15.93 -8.55 -50.49
C ASP A 726 16.37 -7.77 -49.22
N LYS A 727 15.46 -7.55 -48.26
CA LYS A 727 15.75 -6.88 -46.98
C LYS A 727 16.07 -7.84 -45.86
N ARG A 728 16.05 -9.13 -46.10
CA ARG A 728 16.37 -10.13 -45.13
C ARG A 728 17.85 -10.08 -44.77
N LYS A 729 18.13 -9.97 -43.44
CA LYS A 729 19.46 -10.03 -42.86
C LYS A 729 19.55 -11.22 -41.94
N GLU A 730 20.73 -11.81 -41.86
CA GLU A 730 21.00 -13.01 -41.08
C GLU A 730 22.31 -12.88 -40.31
N SER A 731 22.41 -13.54 -39.17
CA SER A 731 23.63 -13.65 -38.36
C SER A 731 23.70 -15.01 -37.66
N MET A 732 24.90 -15.57 -37.61
CA MET A 732 25.14 -16.72 -36.73
C MET A 732 25.18 -16.26 -35.28
N VAL A 733 24.63 -17.06 -34.36
CA VAL A 733 24.56 -16.78 -32.93
C VAL A 733 25.00 -18.00 -32.13
N ALA A 734 25.64 -17.72 -30.99
CA ALA A 734 26.12 -18.78 -30.09
C ALA A 734 25.06 -19.18 -29.05
N ASP A 735 24.20 -18.23 -28.66
CA ASP A 735 23.15 -18.44 -27.68
C ASP A 735 21.92 -17.57 -27.97
N PHE A 736 20.85 -17.76 -27.16
CA PHE A 736 19.62 -16.98 -27.33
C PHE A 736 19.78 -15.51 -26.95
N ARG A 737 20.70 -15.18 -26.02
CA ARG A 737 21.03 -13.80 -25.64
C ARG A 737 21.59 -13.03 -26.83
N GLU A 738 22.57 -13.63 -27.55
CA GLU A 738 23.16 -13.02 -28.73
C GLU A 738 22.13 -12.83 -29.85
N ALA A 739 21.22 -13.78 -30.03
CA ALA A 739 20.11 -13.66 -30.97
C ALA A 739 19.20 -12.45 -30.64
N MET A 740 18.82 -12.28 -29.38
CA MET A 740 17.98 -11.15 -28.96
C MET A 740 18.71 -9.80 -29.06
N GLN A 741 19.97 -9.74 -28.72
CA GLN A 741 20.79 -8.54 -28.88
C GLN A 741 20.91 -8.12 -30.34
N TRP A 742 21.15 -9.08 -31.23
CA TRP A 742 21.22 -8.80 -32.66
C TRP A 742 19.89 -8.31 -33.24
N LEU A 743 18.76 -8.95 -32.88
CA LEU A 743 17.42 -8.53 -33.30
C LEU A 743 17.11 -7.11 -32.84
N ARG A 744 17.47 -6.78 -31.60
CA ARG A 744 17.29 -5.42 -31.05
C ARG A 744 18.14 -4.39 -31.80
N ALA A 745 19.41 -4.68 -32.02
CA ALA A 745 20.30 -3.79 -32.75
C ALA A 745 19.82 -3.53 -34.19
N GLU A 746 19.31 -4.57 -34.89
CA GLU A 746 18.74 -4.40 -36.25
C GLU A 746 17.43 -3.59 -36.23
N ALA A 747 16.62 -3.72 -35.17
CA ALA A 747 15.40 -2.91 -35.03
C ALA A 747 15.74 -1.44 -34.78
N GLU A 748 16.73 -1.15 -33.92
CA GLU A 748 17.13 0.20 -33.55
C GLU A 748 17.68 1.04 -34.72
N ARG A 749 18.27 0.42 -35.71
CA ARG A 749 18.82 1.13 -36.92
C ARG A 749 17.80 1.97 -37.67
N ASN A 750 16.52 1.62 -37.61
CA ASN A 750 15.44 2.30 -38.35
C ASN A 750 14.48 3.06 -37.41
N VAL A 751 14.89 3.31 -36.18
CA VAL A 751 14.08 3.95 -35.14
C VAL A 751 14.72 5.27 -34.74
N THR A 752 13.92 6.33 -34.72
CA THR A 752 14.31 7.60 -34.09
C THR A 752 13.64 7.69 -32.71
N LYS A 753 14.46 7.85 -31.65
CA LYS A 753 14.00 7.96 -30.28
C LYS A 753 14.25 9.38 -29.78
N GLN A 754 13.23 10.02 -29.24
CA GLN A 754 13.32 11.29 -28.51
C GLN A 754 12.90 11.06 -27.07
N ARG A 755 13.73 11.48 -26.11
CA ARG A 755 13.39 11.51 -24.69
C ARG A 755 12.98 12.92 -24.31
N TYR A 756 11.85 13.06 -23.62
CA TYR A 756 11.41 14.34 -23.06
C TYR A 756 11.89 14.44 -21.60
N LYS A 757 12.56 15.53 -21.27
CA LYS A 757 13.01 15.86 -19.91
C LYS A 757 12.02 16.81 -19.22
N GLY A 758 11.40 17.70 -19.97
CA GLY A 758 10.47 18.69 -19.45
C GLY A 758 9.24 18.88 -20.34
N LEU A 759 8.16 19.30 -19.70
CA LEU A 759 6.87 19.61 -20.36
C LEU A 759 6.99 20.80 -21.33
N GLY A 760 7.98 21.67 -21.10
CA GLY A 760 8.28 22.80 -21.97
C GLY A 760 8.82 22.40 -23.34
N GLU A 761 9.27 21.16 -23.51
CA GLU A 761 9.72 20.60 -24.79
C GLU A 761 8.53 20.16 -25.67
N MET A 762 7.34 20.03 -25.10
CA MET A 762 6.11 19.66 -25.80
C MET A 762 5.37 20.89 -26.31
N ASN A 763 4.94 20.85 -27.57
CA ASN A 763 4.03 21.83 -28.08
C ASN A 763 2.59 21.61 -27.56
N PRO A 764 1.68 22.57 -27.67
CA PRO A 764 0.32 22.47 -27.12
C PRO A 764 -0.45 21.24 -27.59
N SER A 765 -0.33 20.86 -28.89
CA SER A 765 -1.01 19.69 -29.43
C SER A 765 -0.46 18.38 -28.85
N GLN A 766 0.86 18.26 -28.74
CA GLN A 766 1.51 17.10 -28.12
C GLN A 766 1.11 16.94 -26.65
N LEU A 767 1.09 18.04 -25.89
CA LEU A 767 0.69 18.01 -24.48
C LEU A 767 -0.79 17.61 -24.33
N TRP A 768 -1.65 18.08 -25.22
CA TRP A 768 -3.06 17.65 -25.27
C TRP A 768 -3.17 16.14 -25.53
N GLU A 769 -2.65 15.68 -26.67
CA GLU A 769 -2.77 14.31 -27.15
C GLU A 769 -2.18 13.25 -26.21
N THR A 770 -1.25 13.64 -25.31
CA THR A 770 -0.54 12.68 -24.46
C THR A 770 -0.91 12.77 -22.99
N THR A 771 -1.21 13.99 -22.49
CA THR A 771 -1.23 14.26 -21.03
C THR A 771 -2.53 14.92 -20.54
N MET A 772 -3.26 15.64 -21.42
CA MET A 772 -4.40 16.43 -20.99
C MET A 772 -5.75 15.91 -21.49
N ASP A 773 -5.81 15.23 -22.66
CA ASP A 773 -7.04 14.64 -23.18
C ASP A 773 -7.54 13.51 -22.24
N PRO A 774 -8.75 13.64 -21.67
CA PRO A 774 -9.33 12.62 -20.77
C PRO A 774 -9.43 11.20 -21.36
N LYS A 775 -9.41 11.08 -22.70
CA LYS A 775 -9.54 9.78 -23.38
C LYS A 775 -8.24 8.99 -23.44
N VAL A 776 -7.10 9.66 -23.37
CA VAL A 776 -5.79 9.05 -23.58
C VAL A 776 -4.82 9.26 -22.43
N ARG A 777 -5.01 10.32 -21.63
CA ARG A 777 -4.12 10.66 -20.52
C ARG A 777 -4.09 9.58 -19.43
N ARG A 778 -2.98 9.50 -18.74
CA ARG A 778 -2.81 8.68 -17.54
C ARG A 778 -2.59 9.57 -16.32
N LEU A 779 -3.35 9.32 -15.28
CA LEU A 779 -3.26 10.03 -14.00
C LEU A 779 -3.03 9.01 -12.88
N LEU A 780 -2.05 9.28 -12.03
CA LEU A 780 -1.86 8.55 -10.78
C LEU A 780 -2.67 9.25 -9.69
N ARG A 781 -3.65 8.56 -9.11
CA ARG A 781 -4.41 9.05 -7.95
C ARG A 781 -3.56 8.92 -6.70
N VAL A 782 -3.44 9.99 -5.94
CA VAL A 782 -2.71 9.99 -4.66
C VAL A 782 -3.62 9.46 -3.56
N GLN A 783 -3.16 8.44 -2.86
CA GLN A 783 -3.85 7.81 -1.74
C GLN A 783 -2.90 7.65 -0.56
N ILE A 784 -3.44 7.64 0.66
CA ILE A 784 -2.70 7.38 1.89
C ILE A 784 -3.11 5.99 2.38
N GLU A 785 -2.24 5.02 2.16
CA GLU A 785 -2.46 3.65 2.62
C GLU A 785 -2.03 3.49 4.08
N ASP A 786 -0.90 4.08 4.46
CA ASP A 786 -0.37 4.13 5.82
C ASP A 786 -0.12 5.58 6.27
N ALA A 787 -1.01 6.11 7.12
CA ALA A 787 -0.88 7.48 7.63
C ALA A 787 0.36 7.67 8.52
N ILE A 788 0.78 6.61 9.26
CA ILE A 788 1.99 6.66 10.11
C ILE A 788 3.23 6.68 9.21
N GLY A 789 3.29 5.77 8.24
CA GLY A 789 4.38 5.70 7.28
C GLY A 789 4.50 6.98 6.46
N ALA A 790 3.38 7.53 5.98
CA ALA A 790 3.35 8.80 5.27
C ALA A 790 3.87 9.96 6.15
N ASP A 791 3.41 10.05 7.40
CA ASP A 791 3.88 11.06 8.35
C ASP A 791 5.39 10.95 8.62
N GLN A 792 5.91 9.73 8.82
CA GLN A 792 7.35 9.48 9.01
C GLN A 792 8.17 9.88 7.77
N ILE A 793 7.69 9.55 6.56
CA ILE A 793 8.37 9.91 5.31
C ILE A 793 8.42 11.44 5.15
N PHE A 794 7.30 12.15 5.32
CA PHE A 794 7.28 13.60 5.23
C PHE A 794 8.18 14.24 6.31
N THR A 795 8.13 13.78 7.55
CA THR A 795 8.99 14.25 8.64
C THR A 795 10.48 13.99 8.31
N THR A 796 10.84 12.84 7.78
CA THR A 796 12.21 12.48 7.42
C THR A 796 12.73 13.31 6.25
N LEU A 797 11.95 13.39 5.16
CA LEU A 797 12.39 14.04 3.92
C LEU A 797 12.32 15.57 4.00
N MET A 798 11.29 16.11 4.67
CA MET A 798 10.96 17.54 4.66
C MET A 798 11.19 18.23 6.00
N GLY A 799 11.50 17.49 7.06
CA GLY A 799 11.80 18.02 8.40
C GLY A 799 13.18 18.70 8.49
N ASP A 800 13.48 19.31 9.64
CA ASP A 800 14.72 20.08 9.85
C ASP A 800 15.95 19.18 10.17
N HIS A 801 15.71 17.94 10.63
CA HIS A 801 16.79 17.02 11.00
C HIS A 801 17.45 16.43 9.76
N VAL A 802 18.76 16.60 9.66
CA VAL A 802 19.54 16.14 8.49
C VAL A 802 19.89 14.65 8.60
N GLU A 803 20.24 14.17 9.81
CA GLU A 803 20.71 12.81 10.05
C GLU A 803 19.70 11.73 9.62
N PRO A 804 18.40 11.81 9.99
CA PRO A 804 17.41 10.82 9.53
C PRO A 804 17.27 10.79 8.01
N ARG A 805 17.33 11.96 7.36
CA ARG A 805 17.28 12.07 5.90
C ARG A 805 18.51 11.47 5.24
N ARG A 806 19.68 11.73 5.79
CA ARG A 806 20.93 11.14 5.31
C ARG A 806 20.93 9.63 5.44
N ALA A 807 20.54 9.10 6.59
CA ALA A 807 20.41 7.67 6.82
C ALA A 807 19.38 7.03 5.85
N PHE A 808 18.27 7.71 5.59
CA PHE A 808 17.27 7.25 4.61
C PHE A 808 17.87 7.17 3.20
N ILE A 809 18.60 8.20 2.76
CA ILE A 809 19.26 8.22 1.45
C ILE A 809 20.30 7.09 1.35
N GLU A 810 21.15 6.91 2.36
CA GLU A 810 22.18 5.87 2.40
C GLU A 810 21.56 4.46 2.33
N THR A 811 20.48 4.23 3.07
CA THR A 811 19.77 2.94 3.09
C THR A 811 19.11 2.61 1.75
N HIS A 812 18.54 3.62 1.07
CA HIS A 812 17.75 3.41 -0.15
C HIS A 812 18.52 3.78 -1.44
N ALA A 813 19.80 4.18 -1.35
CA ALA A 813 20.57 4.63 -2.50
C ALA A 813 20.63 3.60 -3.64
N LEU A 814 20.74 2.31 -3.29
CA LEU A 814 20.76 1.22 -4.29
C LEU A 814 19.39 0.93 -4.92
N GLN A 815 18.30 1.39 -4.31
CA GLN A 815 16.95 1.24 -4.84
C GLN A 815 16.57 2.40 -5.77
N ALA A 816 17.30 3.51 -5.73
CA ALA A 816 17.04 4.67 -6.57
C ALA A 816 17.22 4.29 -8.06
N ALA A 817 16.16 4.47 -8.83
CA ALA A 817 16.15 4.30 -10.28
C ALA A 817 15.84 5.65 -10.94
N ASN A 818 16.33 5.83 -12.18
CA ASN A 818 16.03 7.01 -12.99
C ASN A 818 16.48 8.35 -12.36
N LEU A 819 17.64 8.34 -11.70
CA LEU A 819 18.30 9.59 -11.32
C LEU A 819 18.83 10.22 -12.60
N ASP A 820 18.19 11.28 -13.04
CA ASP A 820 18.70 12.13 -14.12
C ASP A 820 19.76 13.07 -13.52
N VAL A 821 21.02 12.62 -13.54
CA VAL A 821 22.19 13.36 -13.02
C VAL A 821 22.88 14.08 -14.16
#